data_04a25ce7043d2ba9d2e5629f79dd1f43
#
_entry.id   04a25ce7043d2ba9d2e5629f79dd1f43
#
_cell.length_a   1.000
_cell.length_b   1.000
_cell.length_c   1.000
_cell.angle_alpha   90.00
_cell.angle_beta   90.00
_cell.angle_gamma   90.00
#
_symmetry.space_group_name_H-M   'P 1'
#
loop_
_entity.id
_entity.type
_entity.pdbx_description
1 polymer ?
#
loop_
_entity_poly.entity_id
_entity_poly.type
_entity_poly.pdbx_seq_one_letter_code
_entity_poly.pdbx_strand_id
1 'polypeptide(L)'
;MGQYKKLWYLLFAVLAVCFTILGYMGSEVYKKAPPYPERVVSASGTQLMTKDDILAGQSAWQTTGGMEVGSVLGHGAYQAPDWTADWLHRELVAWLDLTAQETYGKKFNEVSPEEQAVLKTRLADEYRNQSRIKEDGSVVISDTRVKAIESILPYYHGVYSDDPALQTTREHFAMKNNTLPSKEAREKLFNFFFWTSWSASTNRPDETFTYTNNWPHEPLINNVPTTENYMWSFTSVVLLLMGIGLLMWGYSFLTKHEEVEVPTEDPISKVQLTPSQKALGKYVFLTVALFVVQVLLGGLTAHYTVEGQGFYGIDEALGFEMSDWFPYALTRTWHIQSAIFWIATGFLTAGLFLAPIVNGGKDPKFQRAGVNFLYIALFIVVGGSYAGNFFALTHVIPPKFNFWFGHQGYEYLDLGRFWQLLLMVGLLLWLFLMLRCTVSAFKEKGVDKNLLAIFVASMVGVGVFYAPGLFYGEKSPIAVMEYWRWWVVHLWVEGFFEVFATAAFAFIFYNMGFVRRSTATASTLAAAAIFMLGGIPGTLHHLYFSGSTSASMAIGACFSALEVVPLVLLGREAYEHWSYQHLSEWAKRLRWPLMCFVAVAFWNMIGAGVFGFLINPPISLFYIQGLNTTAVHAHAALFGVYGFLALGFVLLVARYLKPNAQFDDKLMTWGFWLLNGGLVGMIAISLLPVGVIQAYASITHGLWYARSEEFLQMEILDTLRWVRTAADLIFIGGAVCVAIQATKIVFSRDK
;
A
#
# COMPACT_ATOMS: atom_id res chain seq x y z
N MET A 1 26.03 -26.99 -1.65
CA MET A 1 25.75 -26.24 -2.91
C MET A 1 25.47 -27.12 -4.12
N GLY A 2 26.12 -28.29 -4.30
CA GLY A 2 25.94 -29.12 -5.51
C GLY A 2 24.49 -29.54 -5.83
N GLN A 3 23.73 -29.99 -4.84
CA GLN A 3 22.38 -30.53 -5.01
C GLN A 3 21.34 -29.48 -5.49
N TYR A 4 21.47 -28.23 -5.03
CA TYR A 4 20.52 -27.15 -5.37
C TYR A 4 21.07 -26.14 -6.39
N LYS A 5 22.16 -26.48 -7.07
CA LYS A 5 22.86 -25.59 -8.01
C LYS A 5 21.95 -25.06 -9.12
N LYS A 6 21.03 -25.90 -9.62
CA LYS A 6 20.06 -25.50 -10.66
C LYS A 6 19.05 -24.47 -10.14
N LEU A 7 18.55 -24.62 -8.90
CA LEU A 7 17.62 -23.67 -8.29
C LEU A 7 18.30 -22.32 -8.00
N TRP A 8 19.56 -22.34 -7.55
CA TRP A 8 20.34 -21.10 -7.40
C TRP A 8 20.56 -20.37 -8.73
N TYR A 9 20.91 -21.11 -9.79
CA TYR A 9 21.05 -20.49 -11.12
C TYR A 9 19.73 -19.95 -11.62
N LEU A 10 18.62 -20.64 -11.41
CA LEU A 10 17.28 -20.14 -11.74
C LEU A 10 16.99 -18.84 -10.98
N LEU A 11 17.18 -18.82 -9.67
CA LEU A 11 16.94 -17.61 -8.85
C LEU A 11 17.80 -16.43 -9.32
N PHE A 12 19.11 -16.65 -9.55
CA PHE A 12 19.99 -15.58 -10.02
C PHE A 12 19.62 -15.09 -11.44
N ALA A 13 19.25 -16.00 -12.34
CA ALA A 13 18.77 -15.62 -13.67
C ALA A 13 17.47 -14.81 -13.60
N VAL A 14 16.52 -15.23 -12.78
CA VAL A 14 15.27 -14.50 -12.52
C VAL A 14 15.58 -13.10 -12.00
N LEU A 15 16.39 -12.98 -10.95
CA LEU A 15 16.75 -11.68 -10.38
C LEU A 15 17.42 -10.78 -11.42
N ALA A 16 18.41 -11.30 -12.17
CA ALA A 16 19.13 -10.52 -13.18
C ALA A 16 18.19 -10.04 -14.30
N VAL A 17 17.36 -10.90 -14.84
CA VAL A 17 16.41 -10.55 -15.91
C VAL A 17 15.35 -9.58 -15.41
N CYS A 18 14.71 -9.87 -14.25
CA CYS A 18 13.61 -9.06 -13.74
C CYS A 18 14.07 -7.67 -13.31
N PHE A 19 15.23 -7.52 -12.66
CA PHE A 19 15.78 -6.20 -12.34
C PHE A 19 16.26 -5.44 -13.57
N THR A 20 16.73 -6.12 -14.61
CA THR A 20 17.04 -5.49 -15.89
C THR A 20 15.78 -4.92 -16.55
N ILE A 21 14.69 -5.69 -16.57
CA ILE A 21 13.38 -5.24 -17.07
C ILE A 21 12.90 -4.03 -16.26
N LEU A 22 12.88 -4.13 -14.93
CA LEU A 22 12.40 -3.06 -14.05
C LEU A 22 13.25 -1.80 -14.21
N GLY A 23 14.58 -1.92 -14.27
CA GLY A 23 15.50 -0.79 -14.49
C GLY A 23 15.33 -0.14 -15.87
N TYR A 24 15.14 -0.94 -16.92
CA TYR A 24 14.84 -0.43 -18.27
C TYR A 24 13.51 0.35 -18.25
N MET A 25 12.46 -0.22 -17.68
CA MET A 25 11.17 0.45 -17.59
C MET A 25 11.25 1.73 -16.73
N GLY A 26 12.06 1.74 -15.68
CA GLY A 26 12.35 2.97 -14.92
C GLY A 26 12.96 4.05 -15.82
N SER A 27 13.94 3.70 -16.66
CA SER A 27 14.49 4.64 -17.64
C SER A 27 13.44 5.19 -18.60
N GLU A 28 12.48 4.35 -19.04
CA GLU A 28 11.37 4.80 -19.87
C GLU A 28 10.39 5.71 -19.13
N VAL A 29 10.12 5.46 -17.85
CA VAL A 29 9.32 6.37 -17.00
C VAL A 29 9.97 7.76 -16.96
N TYR A 30 11.28 7.85 -16.73
CA TYR A 30 11.97 9.14 -16.69
C TYR A 30 11.90 9.91 -18.03
N LYS A 31 11.96 9.19 -19.17
CA LYS A 31 11.95 9.80 -20.51
C LYS A 31 10.54 10.21 -20.95
N LYS A 32 9.52 9.46 -20.54
CA LYS A 32 8.17 9.54 -21.10
C LYS A 32 7.10 9.95 -20.09
N ALA A 33 7.50 10.33 -18.85
CA ALA A 33 6.60 10.93 -17.89
C ALA A 33 5.90 12.16 -18.49
N PRO A 34 4.67 12.48 -18.06
CA PRO A 34 4.01 13.72 -18.49
C PRO A 34 4.92 14.91 -18.22
N PRO A 35 5.29 15.70 -19.22
CA PRO A 35 6.19 16.82 -19.04
C PRO A 35 5.51 17.97 -18.32
N TYR A 36 6.27 18.74 -17.56
CA TYR A 36 5.83 20.03 -17.06
C TYR A 36 6.05 21.08 -18.15
N PRO A 37 5.01 21.76 -18.68
CA PRO A 37 5.19 22.81 -19.68
C PRO A 37 6.00 23.96 -19.08
N GLU A 38 6.89 24.58 -19.84
CA GLU A 38 7.66 25.73 -19.39
C GLU A 38 6.72 26.90 -19.03
N ARG A 39 5.61 27.03 -19.77
CA ARG A 39 4.54 27.97 -19.49
C ARG A 39 3.22 27.52 -20.11
N VAL A 40 2.11 27.89 -19.49
CA VAL A 40 0.76 27.77 -20.05
C VAL A 40 0.29 29.17 -20.38
N VAL A 41 -0.15 29.38 -21.64
CA VAL A 41 -0.59 30.69 -22.13
C VAL A 41 -1.96 30.56 -22.80
N SER A 42 -2.76 31.64 -22.73
CA SER A 42 -4.00 31.72 -23.49
C SER A 42 -3.74 31.97 -24.99
N ALA A 43 -4.73 31.72 -25.83
CA ALA A 43 -4.67 32.06 -27.25
C ALA A 43 -4.47 33.58 -27.49
N SER A 44 -4.94 34.43 -26.57
CA SER A 44 -4.71 35.87 -26.57
C SER A 44 -3.33 36.29 -26.09
N GLY A 45 -2.47 35.34 -25.63
CA GLY A 45 -1.09 35.58 -25.23
C GLY A 45 -0.88 35.86 -23.73
N THR A 46 -1.92 35.76 -22.90
CA THR A 46 -1.79 35.93 -21.45
C THR A 46 -1.14 34.68 -20.81
N GLN A 47 -0.06 34.86 -20.05
CA GLN A 47 0.57 33.77 -19.30
C GLN A 47 -0.25 33.45 -18.05
N LEU A 48 -0.65 32.20 -17.89
CA LEU A 48 -1.46 31.72 -16.77
C LEU A 48 -0.59 31.15 -15.66
N MET A 49 0.35 30.32 -16.01
CA MET A 49 1.26 29.67 -15.06
C MET A 49 2.56 29.25 -15.74
N THR A 50 3.58 29.01 -14.91
CA THR A 50 4.89 28.49 -15.30
C THR A 50 5.10 27.09 -14.73
N LYS A 51 6.12 26.41 -15.19
CA LYS A 51 6.61 25.14 -14.61
C LYS A 51 6.87 25.25 -13.11
N ASP A 52 7.50 26.34 -12.68
CA ASP A 52 7.78 26.56 -11.25
C ASP A 52 6.49 26.75 -10.44
N ASP A 53 5.44 27.32 -11.02
CA ASP A 53 4.13 27.43 -10.38
C ASP A 53 3.49 26.09 -10.17
N ILE A 54 3.58 25.19 -11.16
CA ILE A 54 3.06 23.81 -11.07
C ILE A 54 3.84 23.02 -10.01
N LEU A 55 5.17 23.13 -9.99
CA LEU A 55 6.01 22.47 -8.98
C LEU A 55 5.77 23.01 -7.56
N ALA A 56 5.56 24.32 -7.43
CA ALA A 56 5.17 24.93 -6.16
C ALA A 56 3.78 24.42 -5.71
N GLY A 57 2.88 24.18 -6.68
CA GLY A 57 1.58 23.55 -6.43
C GLY A 57 1.69 22.12 -5.91
N GLN A 58 2.58 21.32 -6.48
CA GLN A 58 2.87 19.99 -5.97
C GLN A 58 3.39 20.03 -4.53
N SER A 59 4.31 20.97 -4.21
CA SER A 59 4.79 21.17 -2.84
C SER A 59 3.67 21.63 -1.89
N ALA A 60 2.79 22.52 -2.33
CA ALA A 60 1.62 22.95 -1.55
C ALA A 60 0.66 21.78 -1.28
N TRP A 61 0.40 20.93 -2.28
CA TRP A 61 -0.37 19.70 -2.12
C TRP A 61 0.23 18.76 -1.08
N GLN A 62 1.54 18.57 -1.05
CA GLN A 62 2.22 17.77 -0.02
C GLN A 62 1.96 18.30 1.39
N THR A 63 1.87 19.63 1.58
CA THR A 63 1.61 20.22 2.90
C THR A 63 0.20 20.02 3.42
N THR A 64 -0.75 19.67 2.57
CA THR A 64 -2.13 19.33 2.97
C THR A 64 -2.27 17.90 3.47
N GLY A 65 -1.25 17.06 3.31
CA GLY A 65 -1.32 15.61 3.46
C GLY A 65 -1.37 14.87 2.12
N GLY A 66 -1.42 15.58 1.01
CA GLY A 66 -1.31 15.01 -0.33
C GLY A 66 -2.35 13.93 -0.62
N MET A 67 -1.90 12.70 -0.85
CA MET A 67 -2.75 11.52 -1.10
C MET A 67 -3.65 11.15 0.09
N GLU A 68 -3.45 11.72 1.27
CA GLU A 68 -4.31 11.50 2.42
C GLU A 68 -5.56 12.41 2.42
N VAL A 69 -5.61 13.40 1.51
CA VAL A 69 -6.74 14.31 1.29
C VAL A 69 -7.30 14.11 -0.12
N GLY A 70 -7.97 13.00 -0.35
CA GLY A 70 -8.40 12.58 -1.67
C GLY A 70 -7.30 11.84 -2.43
N SER A 71 -7.48 11.64 -3.73
CA SER A 71 -6.49 10.98 -4.57
C SER A 71 -6.04 11.87 -5.73
N VAL A 72 -4.88 11.56 -6.29
CA VAL A 72 -4.36 12.14 -7.52
C VAL A 72 -3.90 10.99 -8.42
N LEU A 73 -4.30 10.99 -9.67
CA LEU A 73 -4.04 9.89 -10.60
C LEU A 73 -4.48 8.52 -10.04
N GLY A 74 -5.56 8.48 -9.27
CA GLY A 74 -6.14 7.28 -8.68
C GLY A 74 -5.45 6.74 -7.43
N HIS A 75 -4.41 7.39 -6.93
CA HIS A 75 -3.69 6.98 -5.73
C HIS A 75 -3.97 7.95 -4.57
N GLY A 76 -4.41 7.39 -3.44
CA GLY A 76 -4.72 8.14 -2.21
C GLY A 76 -6.02 7.75 -1.54
N ALA A 77 -6.53 8.63 -0.68
CA ALA A 77 -7.74 8.44 0.11
C ALA A 77 -9.01 8.44 -0.75
N TYR A 78 -10.05 7.75 -0.29
CA TYR A 78 -11.28 7.50 -1.06
C TYR A 78 -12.46 8.37 -0.64
N GLN A 79 -12.37 9.13 0.43
CA GLN A 79 -13.49 9.93 0.96
C GLN A 79 -13.65 11.28 0.24
N ALA A 80 -12.56 11.97 -0.05
CA ALA A 80 -12.58 13.14 -0.91
C ALA A 80 -12.46 12.73 -2.40
N PRO A 81 -12.67 13.63 -3.37
CA PRO A 81 -12.54 13.32 -4.79
C PRO A 81 -11.16 12.79 -5.20
N ASP A 82 -11.11 12.15 -6.38
CA ASP A 82 -9.87 12.16 -7.14
C ASP A 82 -9.72 13.54 -7.80
N TRP A 83 -8.73 14.30 -7.34
CA TRP A 83 -8.57 15.69 -7.77
C TRP A 83 -8.24 15.85 -9.26
N THR A 84 -7.67 14.81 -9.89
CA THR A 84 -7.46 14.77 -11.34
C THR A 84 -8.79 14.63 -12.07
N ALA A 85 -9.63 13.68 -11.64
CA ALA A 85 -10.92 13.41 -12.28
C ALA A 85 -11.95 14.52 -12.01
N ASP A 86 -12.01 15.02 -10.79
CA ASP A 86 -12.95 16.09 -10.40
C ASP A 86 -12.64 17.40 -11.12
N TRP A 87 -11.36 17.82 -11.16
CA TRP A 87 -10.93 19.00 -11.90
C TRP A 87 -11.26 18.87 -13.38
N LEU A 88 -10.86 17.74 -13.99
CA LEU A 88 -11.11 17.48 -15.40
C LEU A 88 -12.59 17.62 -15.72
N HIS A 89 -13.46 16.92 -15.01
CA HIS A 89 -14.90 16.95 -15.30
C HIS A 89 -15.51 18.33 -15.14
N ARG A 90 -15.20 19.05 -14.06
CA ARG A 90 -15.72 20.42 -13.82
C ARG A 90 -15.27 21.38 -14.91
N GLU A 91 -14.00 21.32 -15.31
CA GLU A 91 -13.46 22.17 -16.37
C GLU A 91 -14.14 21.87 -17.72
N LEU A 92 -14.37 20.59 -18.06
CA LEU A 92 -15.05 20.17 -19.28
C LEU A 92 -16.51 20.64 -19.33
N VAL A 93 -17.25 20.49 -18.24
CA VAL A 93 -18.65 20.95 -18.16
C VAL A 93 -18.72 22.45 -18.28
N ALA A 94 -17.86 23.19 -17.59
CA ALA A 94 -17.79 24.64 -17.68
C ALA A 94 -17.47 25.11 -19.11
N TRP A 95 -16.54 24.46 -19.81
CA TRP A 95 -16.21 24.76 -21.19
C TRP A 95 -17.41 24.50 -22.12
N LEU A 96 -18.12 23.38 -21.94
CA LEU A 96 -19.31 23.03 -22.72
C LEU A 96 -20.44 24.08 -22.54
N ASP A 97 -20.71 24.48 -21.30
CA ASP A 97 -21.74 25.49 -21.01
C ASP A 97 -21.37 26.84 -21.59
N LEU A 98 -20.13 27.30 -21.45
CA LEU A 98 -19.66 28.56 -22.05
C LEU A 98 -19.76 28.54 -23.57
N THR A 99 -19.30 27.44 -24.21
CA THR A 99 -19.34 27.33 -25.68
C THR A 99 -20.76 27.21 -26.21
N ALA A 100 -21.64 26.49 -25.51
CA ALA A 100 -23.06 26.38 -25.87
C ALA A 100 -23.76 27.77 -25.75
N GLN A 101 -23.46 28.52 -24.68
CA GLN A 101 -23.99 29.86 -24.47
C GLN A 101 -23.51 30.84 -25.56
N GLU A 102 -22.22 30.78 -25.92
CA GLU A 102 -21.65 31.62 -26.98
C GLU A 102 -22.21 31.27 -28.37
N THR A 103 -22.46 29.98 -28.65
CA THR A 103 -22.85 29.52 -29.98
C THR A 103 -24.36 29.50 -30.19
N TYR A 104 -25.13 29.09 -29.18
CA TYR A 104 -26.56 28.81 -29.28
C TYR A 104 -27.43 29.65 -28.32
N GLY A 105 -26.82 30.43 -27.41
CA GLY A 105 -27.54 31.22 -26.40
C GLY A 105 -28.22 30.37 -25.30
N LYS A 106 -27.82 29.12 -25.12
CA LYS A 106 -28.39 28.14 -24.18
C LYS A 106 -27.30 27.40 -23.43
N LYS A 107 -27.65 26.77 -22.31
CA LYS A 107 -26.74 25.83 -21.64
C LYS A 107 -26.56 24.55 -22.45
N PHE A 108 -25.49 23.82 -22.21
CA PHE A 108 -25.15 22.60 -22.94
C PHE A 108 -26.26 21.54 -22.92
N ASN A 109 -26.91 21.32 -21.78
CA ASN A 109 -28.01 20.36 -21.64
C ASN A 109 -29.34 20.81 -22.22
N GLU A 110 -29.45 22.08 -22.64
CA GLU A 110 -30.67 22.66 -23.27
C GLU A 110 -30.59 22.68 -24.81
N VAL A 111 -29.43 22.36 -25.39
CA VAL A 111 -29.26 22.31 -26.85
C VAL A 111 -29.62 20.91 -27.38
N SER A 112 -29.88 20.79 -28.70
CA SER A 112 -30.27 19.50 -29.31
C SER A 112 -29.16 18.45 -29.20
N PRO A 113 -29.51 17.14 -29.27
CA PRO A 113 -28.49 16.06 -29.25
C PRO A 113 -27.45 16.21 -30.35
N GLU A 114 -27.78 16.70 -31.54
CA GLU A 114 -26.86 16.95 -32.64
C GLU A 114 -25.89 18.09 -32.29
N GLU A 115 -26.37 19.18 -31.72
CA GLU A 115 -25.56 20.30 -31.26
C GLU A 115 -24.63 19.86 -30.11
N GLN A 116 -25.11 19.03 -29.16
CA GLN A 116 -24.29 18.45 -28.10
C GLN A 116 -23.16 17.59 -28.68
N ALA A 117 -23.42 16.76 -29.70
CA ALA A 117 -22.42 15.95 -30.36
C ALA A 117 -21.33 16.79 -31.03
N VAL A 118 -21.70 17.90 -31.68
CA VAL A 118 -20.74 18.85 -32.27
C VAL A 118 -19.87 19.47 -31.19
N LEU A 119 -20.46 19.92 -30.07
CA LEU A 119 -19.72 20.55 -28.98
C LEU A 119 -18.76 19.53 -28.30
N LYS A 120 -19.19 18.30 -28.07
CA LYS A 120 -18.33 17.24 -27.52
C LYS A 120 -17.14 16.91 -28.44
N THR A 121 -17.36 16.93 -29.77
CA THR A 121 -16.29 16.72 -30.74
C THR A 121 -15.25 17.84 -30.68
N ARG A 122 -15.68 19.07 -30.60
CA ARG A 122 -14.79 20.26 -30.45
C ARG A 122 -14.03 20.19 -29.13
N LEU A 123 -14.73 19.88 -28.04
CA LEU A 123 -14.14 19.71 -26.71
C LEU A 123 -13.03 18.66 -26.74
N ALA A 124 -13.33 17.48 -27.27
CA ALA A 124 -12.35 16.39 -27.34
C ALA A 124 -11.10 16.78 -28.15
N ASP A 125 -11.27 17.49 -29.27
CA ASP A 125 -10.14 17.96 -30.06
C ASP A 125 -9.31 19.01 -29.32
N GLU A 126 -9.95 19.99 -28.67
CA GLU A 126 -9.25 21.03 -27.91
C GLU A 126 -8.41 20.44 -26.78
N TYR A 127 -8.97 19.52 -26.00
CA TYR A 127 -8.27 18.96 -24.85
C TYR A 127 -7.23 17.92 -25.24
N ARG A 128 -7.52 17.08 -26.24
CA ARG A 128 -6.63 15.98 -26.60
C ARG A 128 -5.52 16.38 -27.57
N ASN A 129 -5.79 17.26 -28.53
CA ASN A 129 -4.86 17.53 -29.62
C ASN A 129 -4.31 18.95 -29.60
N GLN A 130 -5.15 19.96 -29.39
CA GLN A 130 -4.74 21.36 -29.47
C GLN A 130 -3.90 21.81 -28.28
N SER A 131 -4.10 21.19 -27.09
CA SER A 131 -3.36 21.50 -25.86
C SER A 131 -2.00 20.78 -25.74
N ARG A 132 -1.47 20.21 -26.81
CA ARG A 132 -0.14 19.60 -26.82
C ARG A 132 0.97 20.63 -26.60
N ILE A 133 2.07 20.20 -26.00
CA ILE A 133 3.25 21.05 -25.84
C ILE A 133 3.83 21.40 -27.20
N LYS A 134 4.13 22.66 -27.42
CA LYS A 134 4.79 23.18 -28.62
C LYS A 134 6.31 23.07 -28.52
N GLU A 135 7.01 23.32 -29.63
CA GLU A 135 8.47 23.25 -29.71
C GLU A 135 9.20 24.16 -28.70
N ASP A 136 8.59 25.27 -28.33
CA ASP A 136 9.12 26.22 -27.33
C ASP A 136 8.82 25.80 -25.86
N GLY A 137 8.26 24.61 -25.67
CA GLY A 137 7.88 24.09 -24.35
C GLY A 137 6.58 24.69 -23.79
N SER A 138 5.86 25.53 -24.54
CA SER A 138 4.60 26.12 -24.10
C SER A 138 3.40 25.23 -24.42
N VAL A 139 2.36 25.33 -23.59
CA VAL A 139 1.00 24.88 -23.86
C VAL A 139 0.12 26.10 -24.12
N VAL A 140 -0.59 26.10 -25.23
CA VAL A 140 -1.57 27.15 -25.56
C VAL A 140 -2.96 26.57 -25.39
N ILE A 141 -3.81 27.25 -24.63
CA ILE A 141 -5.22 26.91 -24.42
C ILE A 141 -6.12 28.00 -24.93
N SER A 142 -7.35 27.68 -25.32
CA SER A 142 -8.30 28.68 -25.79
C SER A 142 -8.71 29.66 -24.69
N ASP A 143 -9.11 30.87 -25.06
CA ASP A 143 -9.64 31.86 -24.11
C ASP A 143 -10.94 31.36 -23.44
N THR A 144 -11.73 30.52 -24.12
CA THR A 144 -12.89 29.83 -23.53
C THR A 144 -12.47 28.87 -22.44
N ARG A 145 -11.39 28.11 -22.65
CA ARG A 145 -10.83 27.20 -21.63
C ARG A 145 -10.29 27.98 -20.42
N VAL A 146 -9.67 29.15 -20.63
CA VAL A 146 -9.26 30.04 -19.54
C VAL A 146 -10.47 30.43 -18.68
N LYS A 147 -11.55 30.91 -19.33
CA LYS A 147 -12.80 31.26 -18.62
C LYS A 147 -13.42 30.08 -17.88
N ALA A 148 -13.35 28.86 -18.45
CA ALA A 148 -13.81 27.64 -17.79
C ALA A 148 -13.03 27.37 -16.51
N ILE A 149 -11.70 27.45 -16.56
CA ILE A 149 -10.83 27.32 -15.38
C ILE A 149 -11.18 28.38 -14.34
N GLU A 150 -11.25 29.65 -14.72
CA GLU A 150 -11.60 30.74 -13.81
C GLU A 150 -12.97 30.52 -13.11
N SER A 151 -13.93 29.92 -13.81
CA SER A 151 -15.29 29.69 -13.29
C SER A 151 -15.34 28.60 -12.21
N ILE A 152 -14.40 27.63 -12.20
CA ILE A 152 -14.34 26.54 -11.22
C ILE A 152 -13.47 26.88 -10.00
N LEU A 153 -12.56 27.85 -10.10
CA LEU A 153 -11.65 28.21 -9.01
C LEU A 153 -12.36 28.56 -7.68
N PRO A 154 -13.50 29.28 -7.65
CA PRO A 154 -14.19 29.58 -6.39
C PRO A 154 -14.56 28.34 -5.58
N TYR A 155 -14.96 27.25 -6.24
CA TYR A 155 -15.26 25.98 -5.58
C TYR A 155 -14.03 25.43 -4.84
N TYR A 156 -12.88 25.34 -5.52
CA TYR A 156 -11.66 24.84 -4.92
C TYR A 156 -11.11 25.74 -3.83
N HIS A 157 -11.23 27.07 -4.01
CA HIS A 157 -10.88 28.03 -2.96
C HIS A 157 -11.70 27.79 -1.69
N GLY A 158 -13.00 27.56 -1.83
CA GLY A 158 -13.90 27.31 -0.71
C GLY A 158 -13.64 25.95 -0.03
N VAL A 159 -13.41 24.90 -0.82
CA VAL A 159 -13.13 23.55 -0.29
C VAL A 159 -11.83 23.51 0.55
N TYR A 160 -10.79 24.23 0.12
CA TYR A 160 -9.49 24.25 0.82
C TYR A 160 -9.34 25.37 1.85
N SER A 161 -10.36 26.22 2.04
CA SER A 161 -10.42 27.26 3.07
C SER A 161 -11.41 26.91 4.19
N ASP A 162 -11.87 27.91 4.90
CA ASP A 162 -12.93 27.88 5.92
C ASP A 162 -14.23 28.50 5.42
N ASP A 163 -14.46 28.58 4.12
CA ASP A 163 -15.68 29.16 3.54
C ASP A 163 -16.93 28.45 4.11
N PRO A 164 -17.81 29.15 4.83
CA PRO A 164 -19.01 28.55 5.42
C PRO A 164 -19.95 27.92 4.39
N ALA A 165 -19.96 28.43 3.15
CA ALA A 165 -20.82 27.91 2.07
C ALA A 165 -20.46 26.47 1.67
N LEU A 166 -19.23 26.03 1.92
CA LEU A 166 -18.72 24.70 1.59
C LEU A 166 -18.34 23.87 2.82
N GLN A 167 -18.83 24.23 4.01
CA GLN A 167 -18.56 23.46 5.22
C GLN A 167 -19.10 22.03 5.13
N THR A 168 -20.36 21.86 4.72
CA THR A 168 -20.97 20.54 4.53
C THR A 168 -20.18 19.68 3.52
N THR A 169 -19.75 20.27 2.42
CA THR A 169 -18.91 19.56 1.43
C THR A 169 -17.58 19.12 2.03
N ARG A 170 -16.92 19.96 2.85
CA ARG A 170 -15.69 19.56 3.56
C ARG A 170 -15.95 18.41 4.53
N GLU A 171 -17.05 18.43 5.27
CA GLU A 171 -17.45 17.36 6.17
C GLU A 171 -17.66 16.04 5.41
N HIS A 172 -18.42 16.08 4.31
CA HIS A 172 -18.64 14.92 3.44
C HIS A 172 -17.34 14.37 2.83
N PHE A 173 -16.35 15.21 2.58
CA PHE A 173 -15.02 14.82 2.09
C PHE A 173 -14.02 14.49 3.21
N ALA A 174 -14.44 14.54 4.46
CA ALA A 174 -13.57 14.38 5.63
C ALA A 174 -12.36 15.33 5.62
N MET A 175 -12.55 16.57 5.11
CA MET A 175 -11.54 17.61 5.04
C MET A 175 -11.73 18.60 6.18
N LYS A 176 -10.67 18.89 6.92
CA LYS A 176 -10.72 19.90 7.98
C LYS A 176 -10.93 21.32 7.41
N ASN A 177 -11.43 22.22 8.23
CA ASN A 177 -11.45 23.63 7.91
C ASN A 177 -10.03 24.16 7.70
N ASN A 178 -9.85 25.06 6.74
CA ASN A 178 -8.53 25.61 6.40
C ASN A 178 -7.46 24.53 6.11
N THR A 179 -7.81 23.51 5.33
CA THR A 179 -6.83 22.48 4.88
C THR A 179 -5.58 23.13 4.29
N LEU A 180 -5.72 24.27 3.59
CA LEU A 180 -4.61 25.09 3.10
C LEU A 180 -4.90 26.58 3.35
N PRO A 181 -4.45 27.17 4.47
CA PRO A 181 -4.85 28.53 4.89
C PRO A 181 -4.43 29.64 3.91
N SER A 182 -3.23 29.56 3.33
CA SER A 182 -2.70 30.59 2.44
C SER A 182 -3.42 30.58 1.09
N LYS A 183 -4.02 31.72 0.71
CA LYS A 183 -4.65 31.92 -0.61
C LYS A 183 -3.63 31.71 -1.74
N GLU A 184 -2.42 32.24 -1.60
CA GLU A 184 -1.35 32.09 -2.60
C GLU A 184 -0.98 30.59 -2.77
N ALA A 185 -0.86 29.85 -1.66
CA ALA A 185 -0.59 28.41 -1.71
C ALA A 185 -1.74 27.65 -2.40
N ARG A 186 -3.02 28.03 -2.19
CA ARG A 186 -4.15 27.46 -2.90
C ARG A 186 -4.07 27.72 -4.40
N GLU A 187 -3.75 28.94 -4.83
CA GLU A 187 -3.56 29.27 -6.24
C GLU A 187 -2.45 28.40 -6.88
N LYS A 188 -1.33 28.18 -6.18
CA LYS A 188 -0.30 27.25 -6.66
C LYS A 188 -0.81 25.79 -6.72
N LEU A 189 -1.52 25.33 -5.68
CA LEU A 189 -2.13 24.00 -5.68
C LEU A 189 -3.00 23.76 -6.91
N PHE A 190 -3.80 24.77 -7.32
CA PHE A 190 -4.69 24.64 -8.48
C PHE A 190 -3.92 24.54 -9.80
N ASN A 191 -2.73 25.12 -9.90
CA ASN A 191 -1.85 24.91 -11.06
C ASN A 191 -1.38 23.44 -11.15
N PHE A 192 -1.18 22.78 -10.01
CA PHE A 192 -0.86 21.35 -9.98
C PHE A 192 -2.07 20.49 -10.37
N PHE A 193 -3.27 20.81 -9.90
CA PHE A 193 -4.49 20.09 -10.30
C PHE A 193 -4.79 20.28 -11.79
N PHE A 194 -4.64 21.48 -12.31
CA PHE A 194 -4.71 21.72 -13.75
C PHE A 194 -3.73 20.83 -14.51
N TRP A 195 -2.47 20.75 -14.08
CA TRP A 195 -1.46 19.94 -14.75
C TRP A 195 -1.79 18.44 -14.71
N THR A 196 -2.28 17.92 -13.61
CA THR A 196 -2.69 16.50 -13.53
C THR A 196 -3.87 16.22 -14.47
N SER A 197 -4.85 17.10 -14.51
CA SER A 197 -5.99 17.05 -15.43
C SER A 197 -5.54 17.20 -16.91
N TRP A 198 -4.62 18.12 -17.18
CA TRP A 198 -4.03 18.28 -18.51
C TRP A 198 -3.32 16.99 -18.97
N SER A 199 -2.55 16.35 -18.12
CA SER A 199 -1.87 15.09 -18.45
C SER A 199 -2.85 13.93 -18.69
N ALA A 200 -4.01 13.97 -18.02
CA ALA A 200 -5.07 12.97 -18.15
C ALA A 200 -5.96 13.20 -19.39
N SER A 201 -5.93 14.39 -19.98
CA SER A 201 -6.76 14.74 -21.15
C SER A 201 -5.97 14.92 -22.45
N THR A 202 -4.65 15.15 -22.38
CA THR A 202 -3.84 15.46 -23.57
C THR A 202 -3.19 14.19 -24.12
N ASN A 203 -3.34 13.97 -25.43
CA ASN A 203 -2.70 12.85 -26.13
C ASN A 203 -1.18 12.99 -26.13
N ARG A 204 -0.49 11.86 -25.94
CA ARG A 204 0.95 11.80 -26.16
C ARG A 204 1.31 12.20 -27.59
N PRO A 205 2.52 12.74 -27.82
CA PRO A 205 3.00 12.94 -29.21
C PRO A 205 2.89 11.64 -30.00
N ASP A 206 2.36 11.76 -31.22
CA ASP A 206 2.19 10.65 -32.19
C ASP A 206 1.28 9.49 -31.74
N GLU A 207 0.55 9.65 -30.61
CA GLU A 207 -0.36 8.63 -30.06
C GLU A 207 -1.82 9.14 -30.06
N THR A 208 -2.75 8.19 -29.96
CA THR A 208 -4.20 8.46 -29.87
C THR A 208 -4.72 8.37 -28.46
N PHE A 209 -3.86 8.12 -27.48
CA PHE A 209 -4.17 8.03 -26.06
C PHE A 209 -3.37 9.07 -25.26
N THR A 210 -3.90 9.41 -24.08
CA THR A 210 -3.35 10.44 -23.19
C THR A 210 -2.07 9.97 -22.48
N TYR A 211 -1.39 10.90 -21.78
CA TYR A 211 -0.23 10.55 -20.94
C TYR A 211 -0.55 9.54 -19.84
N THR A 212 -1.82 9.40 -19.47
CA THR A 212 -2.32 8.44 -18.47
C THR A 212 -3.06 7.25 -19.09
N ASN A 213 -2.81 6.92 -20.36
CA ASN A 213 -3.49 5.85 -21.09
C ASN A 213 -5.03 5.97 -21.04
N ASN A 214 -5.54 7.17 -21.28
CA ASN A 214 -6.96 7.59 -21.24
C ASN A 214 -7.64 7.49 -19.85
N TRP A 215 -6.91 7.29 -18.78
CA TRP A 215 -7.46 7.37 -17.44
C TRP A 215 -7.52 8.84 -16.98
N PRO A 216 -8.51 9.27 -16.20
CA PRO A 216 -9.70 8.57 -15.72
C PRO A 216 -10.75 8.35 -16.80
N HIS A 217 -11.68 7.41 -16.56
CA HIS A 217 -12.86 7.29 -17.42
C HIS A 217 -13.66 8.59 -17.41
N GLU A 218 -13.70 9.26 -18.56
CA GLU A 218 -14.42 10.52 -18.80
C GLU A 218 -15.03 10.52 -20.21
N PRO A 219 -16.34 10.21 -20.29
CA PRO A 219 -17.02 10.09 -21.59
C PRO A 219 -17.05 11.38 -22.42
N LEU A 220 -16.98 12.55 -21.78
CA LEU A 220 -17.08 13.85 -22.49
C LEU A 220 -15.95 14.09 -23.49
N ILE A 221 -14.76 13.55 -23.22
CA ILE A 221 -13.57 13.67 -24.10
C ILE A 221 -13.12 12.32 -24.65
N ASN A 222 -13.99 11.30 -24.58
CA ASN A 222 -13.67 9.94 -25.05
C ASN A 222 -12.45 9.32 -24.35
N ASN A 223 -12.28 9.59 -23.04
CA ASN A 223 -11.35 8.86 -22.19
C ASN A 223 -11.97 7.50 -21.84
N VAL A 224 -11.77 6.54 -22.73
CA VAL A 224 -12.23 5.15 -22.61
C VAL A 224 -11.03 4.21 -22.67
N PRO A 225 -11.16 2.95 -22.18
CA PRO A 225 -10.07 1.99 -22.24
C PRO A 225 -9.46 1.85 -23.63
N THR A 226 -8.14 1.82 -23.68
CA THR A 226 -7.40 1.62 -24.95
C THR A 226 -7.45 0.14 -25.39
N THR A 227 -7.06 -0.15 -26.61
CA THR A 227 -6.93 -1.52 -27.10
C THR A 227 -5.97 -2.34 -26.23
N GLU A 228 -4.91 -1.70 -25.74
CA GLU A 228 -3.91 -2.30 -24.85
C GLU A 228 -4.53 -2.74 -23.53
N ASN A 229 -5.47 -1.97 -22.97
CA ASN A 229 -6.20 -2.38 -21.75
C ASN A 229 -6.90 -3.72 -21.94
N TYR A 230 -7.60 -3.91 -23.04
CA TYR A 230 -8.31 -5.16 -23.33
C TYR A 230 -7.33 -6.30 -23.63
N MET A 231 -6.34 -6.06 -24.49
CA MET A 231 -5.39 -7.07 -24.92
C MET A 231 -4.58 -7.62 -23.74
N TRP A 232 -4.01 -6.75 -22.89
CA TRP A 232 -3.17 -7.19 -21.79
C TRP A 232 -3.99 -7.74 -20.62
N SER A 233 -5.25 -7.32 -20.45
CA SER A 233 -6.17 -7.96 -19.52
C SER A 233 -6.46 -9.39 -19.92
N PHE A 234 -6.82 -9.64 -21.19
CA PHE A 234 -7.05 -10.98 -21.70
C PHE A 234 -5.79 -11.85 -21.58
N THR A 235 -4.63 -11.31 -21.97
CA THR A 235 -3.36 -12.03 -21.90
C THR A 235 -3.01 -12.40 -20.45
N SER A 236 -3.22 -11.51 -19.49
CA SER A 236 -2.97 -11.78 -18.06
C SER A 236 -3.83 -12.92 -17.52
N VAL A 237 -5.12 -12.98 -17.91
CA VAL A 237 -6.02 -14.10 -17.55
C VAL A 237 -5.54 -15.41 -18.14
N VAL A 238 -5.16 -15.42 -19.43
CA VAL A 238 -4.65 -16.63 -20.09
C VAL A 238 -3.36 -17.10 -19.41
N LEU A 239 -2.43 -16.19 -19.08
CA LEU A 239 -1.18 -16.53 -18.39
C LEU A 239 -1.43 -17.07 -16.98
N LEU A 240 -2.40 -16.52 -16.25
CA LEU A 240 -2.81 -17.05 -14.94
C LEU A 240 -3.29 -18.50 -15.07
N LEU A 241 -4.22 -18.77 -15.99
CA LEU A 241 -4.78 -20.10 -16.19
C LEU A 241 -3.72 -21.11 -16.65
N MET A 242 -2.84 -20.70 -17.58
CA MET A 242 -1.70 -21.51 -18.00
C MET A 242 -0.74 -21.78 -16.85
N GLY A 243 -0.41 -20.76 -16.06
CA GLY A 243 0.48 -20.87 -14.91
C GLY A 243 -0.07 -21.83 -13.86
N ILE A 244 -1.35 -21.72 -13.52
CA ILE A 244 -2.03 -22.66 -12.61
C ILE A 244 -1.99 -24.08 -13.18
N GLY A 245 -2.31 -24.26 -14.46
CA GLY A 245 -2.25 -25.57 -15.14
C GLY A 245 -0.84 -26.18 -15.07
N LEU A 246 0.20 -25.40 -15.37
CA LEU A 246 1.59 -25.84 -15.29
C LEU A 246 2.01 -26.18 -13.86
N LEU A 247 1.60 -25.37 -12.88
CA LEU A 247 1.86 -25.63 -11.47
C LEU A 247 1.23 -26.95 -11.02
N MET A 248 -0.04 -27.15 -11.30
CA MET A 248 -0.79 -28.37 -10.97
C MET A 248 -0.18 -29.61 -11.64
N TRP A 249 0.18 -29.47 -12.92
CA TRP A 249 0.88 -30.53 -13.67
C TRP A 249 2.22 -30.86 -13.04
N GLY A 250 3.08 -29.86 -12.81
CA GLY A 250 4.39 -30.06 -12.16
C GLY A 250 4.27 -30.64 -10.77
N TYR A 251 3.31 -30.16 -9.99
CA TYR A 251 3.06 -30.64 -8.64
C TYR A 251 2.69 -32.15 -8.62
N SER A 252 1.94 -32.65 -9.59
CA SER A 252 1.56 -34.07 -9.69
C SER A 252 2.74 -35.01 -9.83
N PHE A 253 3.88 -34.54 -10.35
CA PHE A 253 5.12 -35.30 -10.48
C PHE A 253 6.07 -35.16 -9.28
N LEU A 254 5.97 -34.05 -8.54
CA LEU A 254 6.93 -33.74 -7.48
C LEU A 254 6.50 -34.24 -6.10
N THR A 255 5.22 -34.55 -5.89
CA THR A 255 4.71 -34.97 -4.59
C THR A 255 4.92 -36.46 -4.33
N LYS A 256 6.07 -36.80 -3.79
CA LYS A 256 6.22 -38.02 -2.99
C LYS A 256 5.93 -37.65 -1.54
N HIS A 257 4.84 -38.18 -0.98
CA HIS A 257 4.54 -38.06 0.44
C HIS A 257 5.60 -38.84 1.22
N GLU A 258 6.55 -38.15 1.80
CA GLU A 258 7.47 -38.71 2.76
C GLU A 258 7.00 -38.30 4.14
N GLU A 259 6.60 -39.29 4.97
CA GLU A 259 6.26 -39.06 6.36
C GLU A 259 7.50 -38.52 7.12
N VAL A 260 7.28 -37.48 7.92
CA VAL A 260 8.31 -36.92 8.80
C VAL A 260 8.05 -37.39 10.20
N GLU A 261 9.00 -38.09 10.81
CA GLU A 261 8.95 -38.42 12.23
C GLU A 261 9.20 -37.13 13.05
N VAL A 262 8.15 -36.64 13.68
CA VAL A 262 8.22 -35.45 14.53
C VAL A 262 8.93 -35.80 15.85
N PRO A 263 9.86 -34.96 16.32
CA PRO A 263 10.55 -35.18 17.59
C PRO A 263 9.56 -35.28 18.77
N THR A 264 9.85 -36.14 19.74
CA THR A 264 9.05 -36.30 20.96
C THR A 264 9.11 -35.10 21.88
N GLU A 265 10.16 -34.27 21.77
CA GLU A 265 10.39 -33.05 22.54
C GLU A 265 10.74 -31.92 21.58
N ASP A 266 10.34 -30.69 21.96
CA ASP A 266 10.62 -29.48 21.18
C ASP A 266 12.14 -29.21 21.08
N PRO A 267 12.75 -29.32 19.90
CA PRO A 267 14.20 -29.14 19.75
C PRO A 267 14.67 -27.71 20.09
N ILE A 268 13.81 -26.67 19.82
CA ILE A 268 14.16 -25.27 20.09
C ILE A 268 14.17 -25.00 21.59
N SER A 269 13.31 -25.66 22.36
CA SER A 269 13.26 -25.48 23.82
C SER A 269 14.53 -25.95 24.54
N LYS A 270 15.36 -26.80 23.90
CA LYS A 270 16.65 -27.26 24.42
C LYS A 270 17.76 -26.21 24.28
N VAL A 271 17.57 -25.20 23.43
CA VAL A 271 18.56 -24.13 23.23
C VAL A 271 18.40 -23.10 24.35
N GLN A 272 19.45 -22.83 25.09
CA GLN A 272 19.42 -21.76 26.09
C GLN A 272 19.30 -20.41 25.41
N LEU A 273 18.30 -19.61 25.84
CA LEU A 273 18.09 -18.26 25.31
C LEU A 273 19.28 -17.35 25.64
N THR A 274 19.80 -16.71 24.61
CA THR A 274 20.87 -15.73 24.73
C THR A 274 20.39 -14.42 25.39
N PRO A 275 21.31 -13.58 25.89
CA PRO A 275 20.95 -12.26 26.42
C PRO A 275 20.27 -11.34 25.40
N SER A 276 20.59 -11.43 24.11
CA SER A 276 19.93 -10.66 23.06
C SER A 276 18.50 -11.13 22.82
N GLN A 277 18.25 -12.44 22.79
CA GLN A 277 16.90 -12.99 22.68
C GLN A 277 16.02 -12.59 23.87
N LYS A 278 16.53 -12.66 25.11
CA LYS A 278 15.78 -12.22 26.31
C LYS A 278 15.37 -10.74 26.25
N ALA A 279 16.09 -9.90 25.49
CA ALA A 279 15.75 -8.50 25.30
C ALA A 279 14.57 -8.27 24.33
N LEU A 280 14.11 -9.31 23.61
CA LEU A 280 13.04 -9.19 22.61
C LEU A 280 11.63 -9.07 23.20
N GLY A 281 11.44 -9.34 24.50
CA GLY A 281 10.12 -9.17 25.14
C GLY A 281 9.54 -7.77 24.96
N LYS A 282 10.36 -6.71 24.99
CA LYS A 282 9.94 -5.35 24.74
C LYS A 282 9.53 -5.08 23.26
N TYR A 283 10.14 -5.81 22.29
CA TYR A 283 9.73 -5.76 20.90
C TYR A 283 8.35 -6.40 20.69
N VAL A 284 8.12 -7.57 21.33
CA VAL A 284 6.80 -8.20 21.33
C VAL A 284 5.74 -7.22 21.87
N PHE A 285 6.03 -6.58 23.00
CA PHE A 285 5.13 -5.58 23.59
C PHE A 285 4.91 -4.39 22.65
N LEU A 286 5.96 -3.83 22.06
CA LEU A 286 5.86 -2.69 21.13
C LEU A 286 5.04 -3.05 19.89
N THR A 287 5.28 -4.25 19.31
CA THR A 287 4.50 -4.73 18.15
C THR A 287 3.01 -4.75 18.47
N VAL A 288 2.65 -5.31 19.61
CA VAL A 288 1.23 -5.44 20.01
C VAL A 288 0.62 -4.08 20.37
N ALA A 289 1.40 -3.22 21.02
CA ALA A 289 0.96 -1.85 21.34
C ALA A 289 0.70 -1.02 20.08
N LEU A 290 1.60 -1.06 19.10
CA LEU A 290 1.41 -0.39 17.80
C LEU A 290 0.26 -0.99 17.00
N PHE A 291 0.04 -2.31 17.09
CA PHE A 291 -1.11 -2.96 16.49
C PHE A 291 -2.43 -2.41 17.07
N VAL A 292 -2.55 -2.31 18.40
CA VAL A 292 -3.74 -1.72 19.02
C VAL A 292 -3.91 -0.25 18.62
N VAL A 293 -2.83 0.53 18.62
CA VAL A 293 -2.85 1.93 18.15
C VAL A 293 -3.35 2.01 16.70
N GLN A 294 -2.83 1.17 15.82
CA GLN A 294 -3.25 1.13 14.41
C GLN A 294 -4.74 0.81 14.25
N VAL A 295 -5.25 -0.15 15.02
CA VAL A 295 -6.68 -0.53 14.97
C VAL A 295 -7.58 0.60 15.48
N LEU A 296 -7.20 1.28 16.57
CA LEU A 296 -7.93 2.43 17.09
C LEU A 296 -7.92 3.61 16.12
N LEU A 297 -6.77 3.89 15.48
CA LEU A 297 -6.67 4.91 14.45
C LEU A 297 -7.52 4.57 13.22
N GLY A 298 -7.64 3.28 12.87
CA GLY A 298 -8.55 2.82 11.82
C GLY A 298 -10.01 3.10 12.14
N GLY A 299 -10.43 2.84 13.39
CA GLY A 299 -11.76 3.20 13.88
C GLY A 299 -12.02 4.70 13.83
N LEU A 300 -11.04 5.52 14.25
CA LEU A 300 -11.13 6.97 14.17
C LEU A 300 -11.18 7.49 12.73
N THR A 301 -10.41 6.90 11.83
CA THR A 301 -10.46 7.21 10.39
C THR A 301 -11.84 6.87 9.79
N ALA A 302 -12.42 5.72 10.17
CA ALA A 302 -13.75 5.31 9.74
C ALA A 302 -14.84 6.24 10.27
N HIS A 303 -14.71 6.76 11.50
CA HIS A 303 -15.63 7.74 12.09
C HIS A 303 -15.86 8.95 11.16
N TYR A 304 -14.79 9.55 10.64
CA TYR A 304 -14.90 10.69 9.72
C TYR A 304 -15.71 10.39 8.45
N THR A 305 -15.71 9.16 8.00
CA THR A 305 -16.43 8.77 6.77
C THR A 305 -17.92 8.56 6.99
N VAL A 306 -18.38 8.49 8.25
CA VAL A 306 -19.76 8.18 8.65
C VAL A 306 -20.41 9.37 9.31
N GLU A 307 -19.69 10.04 10.23
CA GLU A 307 -20.25 11.06 11.12
C GLU A 307 -19.71 12.48 10.85
N GLY A 308 -18.73 12.60 9.95
CA GLY A 308 -18.09 13.87 9.66
C GLY A 308 -17.16 14.33 10.79
N GLN A 309 -17.13 15.64 11.07
CA GLN A 309 -16.18 16.26 11.99
C GLN A 309 -16.62 16.30 13.45
N GLY A 310 -17.90 16.01 13.75
CA GLY A 310 -18.44 16.05 15.11
C GLY A 310 -18.07 14.83 15.95
N PHE A 311 -17.91 14.99 17.27
CA PHE A 311 -17.48 13.94 18.20
C PHE A 311 -18.43 13.77 19.41
N TYR A 312 -19.76 13.83 19.18
CA TYR A 312 -20.79 13.51 20.21
C TYR A 312 -20.66 14.27 21.54
N GLY A 313 -20.31 15.54 21.49
CA GLY A 313 -20.14 16.37 22.70
C GLY A 313 -18.78 16.21 23.38
N ILE A 314 -17.85 15.44 22.80
CA ILE A 314 -16.48 15.37 23.32
C ILE A 314 -15.75 16.69 23.08
N ASP A 315 -16.00 17.37 21.97
CA ASP A 315 -15.42 18.67 21.62
C ASP A 315 -15.77 19.73 22.64
N GLU A 316 -17.04 19.81 23.03
CA GLU A 316 -17.52 20.73 24.07
C GLU A 316 -16.92 20.38 25.42
N ALA A 317 -16.79 19.09 25.77
CA ALA A 317 -16.20 18.64 27.02
C ALA A 317 -14.70 18.94 27.10
N LEU A 318 -13.97 18.88 25.97
CA LEU A 318 -12.54 19.16 25.91
C LEU A 318 -12.25 20.66 25.70
N GLY A 319 -13.20 21.42 25.18
CA GLY A 319 -13.05 22.85 24.85
C GLY A 319 -12.20 23.12 23.58
N PHE A 320 -12.08 22.13 22.69
CA PHE A 320 -11.44 22.27 21.37
C PHE A 320 -12.02 21.26 20.39
N GLU A 321 -11.99 21.60 19.09
CA GLU A 321 -12.43 20.72 18.01
C GLU A 321 -11.42 19.58 17.79
N MET A 322 -11.85 18.34 17.98
CA MET A 322 -11.00 17.16 17.78
C MET A 322 -10.51 17.06 16.32
N SER A 323 -11.35 17.44 15.36
CA SER A 323 -11.03 17.42 13.92
C SER A 323 -9.91 18.39 13.53
N ASP A 324 -9.68 19.45 14.29
CA ASP A 324 -8.56 20.37 14.07
C ASP A 324 -7.21 19.78 14.51
N TRP A 325 -7.23 19.01 15.60
CA TRP A 325 -6.02 18.39 16.15
C TRP A 325 -5.71 17.02 15.52
N PHE A 326 -6.74 16.23 15.26
CA PHE A 326 -6.63 14.88 14.69
C PHE A 326 -7.46 14.76 13.40
N PRO A 327 -7.20 15.58 12.36
CA PRO A 327 -7.97 15.51 11.13
C PRO A 327 -7.86 14.14 10.46
N TYR A 328 -8.83 13.81 9.60
CA TYR A 328 -8.86 12.57 8.83
C TYR A 328 -7.52 12.23 8.16
N ALA A 329 -6.89 13.20 7.50
CA ALA A 329 -5.60 13.00 6.84
C ALA A 329 -4.52 12.51 7.82
N LEU A 330 -4.49 13.06 9.05
CA LEU A 330 -3.55 12.63 10.09
C LEU A 330 -3.85 11.24 10.62
N THR A 331 -5.11 10.97 10.94
CA THR A 331 -5.52 9.67 11.49
C THR A 331 -5.28 8.56 10.48
N ARG A 332 -5.56 8.82 9.19
CA ARG A 332 -5.30 7.89 8.11
C ARG A 332 -3.79 7.67 7.88
N THR A 333 -2.99 8.74 7.86
CA THR A 333 -1.52 8.64 7.82
C THR A 333 -0.99 7.75 8.93
N TRP A 334 -1.38 8.03 10.17
CA TRP A 334 -0.91 7.24 11.31
C TRP A 334 -1.45 5.81 11.31
N HIS A 335 -2.67 5.58 10.83
CA HIS A 335 -3.22 4.24 10.64
C HIS A 335 -2.36 3.41 9.68
N ILE A 336 -2.02 3.95 8.53
CA ILE A 336 -1.20 3.28 7.51
C ILE A 336 0.24 3.08 8.01
N GLN A 337 0.86 4.12 8.56
CA GLN A 337 2.23 4.05 9.06
C GLN A 337 2.37 3.10 10.25
N SER A 338 1.38 3.09 11.17
CA SER A 338 1.37 2.11 12.26
C SER A 338 1.34 0.68 11.76
N ALA A 339 0.56 0.39 10.70
CA ALA A 339 0.49 -0.94 10.10
C ALA A 339 1.88 -1.39 9.62
N ILE A 340 2.58 -0.54 8.86
CA ILE A 340 3.95 -0.84 8.40
C ILE A 340 4.90 -1.05 9.59
N PHE A 341 4.85 -0.16 10.58
CA PHE A 341 5.76 -0.22 11.73
C PHE A 341 5.58 -1.48 12.58
N TRP A 342 4.33 -1.86 12.94
CA TRP A 342 4.18 -3.03 13.79
C TRP A 342 4.41 -4.35 13.05
N ILE A 343 4.00 -4.44 11.77
CA ILE A 343 4.24 -5.62 10.94
C ILE A 343 5.76 -5.82 10.76
N ALA A 344 6.47 -4.77 10.34
CA ALA A 344 7.92 -4.83 10.19
C ALA A 344 8.61 -5.16 11.53
N THR A 345 8.19 -4.54 12.64
CA THR A 345 8.75 -4.84 13.98
C THR A 345 8.54 -6.31 14.35
N GLY A 346 7.40 -6.90 14.02
CA GLY A 346 7.14 -8.33 14.22
C GLY A 346 8.12 -9.22 13.43
N PHE A 347 8.34 -8.91 12.17
CA PHE A 347 9.27 -9.64 11.31
C PHE A 347 10.72 -9.47 11.76
N LEU A 348 11.14 -8.25 12.07
CA LEU A 348 12.48 -7.97 12.60
C LEU A 348 12.72 -8.71 13.94
N THR A 349 11.68 -8.81 14.78
CA THR A 349 11.73 -9.57 16.04
C THR A 349 11.95 -11.06 15.79
N ALA A 350 11.23 -11.65 14.84
CA ALA A 350 11.41 -13.04 14.46
C ALA A 350 12.84 -13.30 13.95
N GLY A 351 13.36 -12.41 13.10
CA GLY A 351 14.73 -12.48 12.63
C GLY A 351 15.76 -12.45 13.76
N LEU A 352 15.65 -11.45 14.65
CA LEU A 352 16.54 -11.31 15.81
C LEU A 352 16.44 -12.50 16.79
N PHE A 353 15.28 -13.15 16.87
CA PHE A 353 15.11 -14.38 17.66
C PHE A 353 15.79 -15.57 17.02
N LEU A 354 15.67 -15.73 15.69
CA LEU A 354 16.24 -16.85 14.94
C LEU A 354 17.76 -16.78 14.80
N ALA A 355 18.33 -15.60 14.66
CA ALA A 355 19.74 -15.42 14.37
C ALA A 355 20.69 -16.11 15.39
N PRO A 356 20.51 -16.00 16.72
CA PRO A 356 21.32 -16.76 17.67
C PRO A 356 21.07 -18.27 17.60
N ILE A 357 19.85 -18.73 17.29
CA ILE A 357 19.54 -20.16 17.14
C ILE A 357 20.38 -20.74 16.00
N VAL A 358 20.39 -20.06 14.86
CA VAL A 358 21.21 -20.43 13.70
C VAL A 358 22.70 -20.41 14.03
N ASN A 359 23.14 -19.55 14.94
CA ASN A 359 24.52 -19.44 15.43
C ASN A 359 24.84 -20.41 16.59
N GLY A 360 24.12 -21.53 16.71
CA GLY A 360 24.35 -22.52 17.74
C GLY A 360 24.08 -22.07 19.18
N GLY A 361 23.15 -21.13 19.36
CA GLY A 361 22.76 -20.61 20.68
C GLY A 361 23.73 -19.57 21.27
N LYS A 362 24.50 -18.86 20.43
CA LYS A 362 25.53 -17.91 20.89
C LYS A 362 25.30 -16.53 20.38
N ASP A 363 25.47 -15.53 21.27
CA ASP A 363 25.51 -14.10 20.91
C ASP A 363 26.92 -13.66 20.54
N PRO A 364 27.10 -12.88 19.46
CA PRO A 364 28.30 -12.06 19.27
C PRO A 364 28.45 -11.04 20.40
N LYS A 365 29.70 -10.60 20.64
CA LYS A 365 30.00 -9.59 21.66
C LYS A 365 29.16 -8.31 21.43
N PHE A 366 28.52 -7.80 22.48
CA PHE A 366 27.63 -6.63 22.44
C PHE A 366 26.30 -6.79 21.67
N GLN A 367 25.89 -8.02 21.29
CA GLN A 367 24.64 -8.22 20.56
C GLN A 367 23.42 -7.67 21.31
N ARG A 368 23.29 -7.94 22.62
CA ARG A 368 22.21 -7.40 23.46
C ARG A 368 22.20 -5.85 23.46
N ALA A 369 23.37 -5.21 23.52
CA ALA A 369 23.45 -3.77 23.50
C ALA A 369 22.95 -3.21 22.15
N GLY A 370 23.32 -3.84 21.02
CA GLY A 370 22.84 -3.49 19.70
C GLY A 370 21.32 -3.65 19.57
N VAL A 371 20.74 -4.75 20.06
CA VAL A 371 19.30 -4.98 20.08
C VAL A 371 18.59 -3.91 20.93
N ASN A 372 19.15 -3.52 22.08
CA ASN A 372 18.58 -2.46 22.91
C ASN A 372 18.65 -1.09 22.21
N PHE A 373 19.74 -0.79 21.54
CA PHE A 373 19.91 0.46 20.79
C PHE A 373 18.93 0.53 19.61
N LEU A 374 18.77 -0.56 18.86
CA LEU A 374 17.79 -0.64 17.77
C LEU A 374 16.35 -0.39 18.27
N TYR A 375 16.00 -0.91 19.45
CA TYR A 375 14.70 -0.64 20.06
C TYR A 375 14.47 0.85 20.33
N ILE A 376 15.48 1.54 20.87
CA ILE A 376 15.41 2.99 21.12
C ILE A 376 15.31 3.75 19.80
N ALA A 377 16.12 3.37 18.80
CA ALA A 377 16.09 3.98 17.47
C ALA A 377 14.70 3.83 16.81
N LEU A 378 14.08 2.64 16.91
CA LEU A 378 12.73 2.40 16.40
C LEU A 378 11.70 3.31 17.11
N PHE A 379 11.77 3.41 18.43
CA PHE A 379 10.88 4.28 19.20
C PHE A 379 11.02 5.77 18.80
N ILE A 380 12.25 6.22 18.56
CA ILE A 380 12.53 7.59 18.09
C ILE A 380 11.96 7.82 16.68
N VAL A 381 12.13 6.86 15.76
CA VAL A 381 11.60 6.97 14.39
C VAL A 381 10.08 7.03 14.40
N VAL A 382 9.42 6.12 15.12
CA VAL A 382 7.95 6.09 15.21
C VAL A 382 7.42 7.37 15.85
N GLY A 383 7.89 7.72 17.05
CA GLY A 383 7.41 8.90 17.77
C GLY A 383 7.74 10.21 17.06
N GLY A 384 8.96 10.32 16.51
CA GLY A 384 9.40 11.50 15.79
C GLY A 384 8.67 11.72 14.47
N SER A 385 8.43 10.66 13.70
CA SER A 385 7.68 10.75 12.44
C SER A 385 6.21 11.11 12.69
N TYR A 386 5.59 10.54 13.72
CA TYR A 386 4.22 10.90 14.10
C TYR A 386 4.11 12.37 14.53
N ALA A 387 5.04 12.84 15.36
CA ALA A 387 5.11 14.25 15.73
C ALA A 387 5.33 15.14 14.48
N GLY A 388 6.19 14.72 13.55
CA GLY A 388 6.41 15.41 12.28
C GLY A 388 5.14 15.55 11.45
N ASN A 389 4.40 14.45 11.24
CA ASN A 389 3.11 14.47 10.53
C ASN A 389 2.09 15.37 11.24
N PHE A 390 1.97 15.26 12.57
CA PHE A 390 1.09 16.11 13.36
C PHE A 390 1.40 17.60 13.17
N PHE A 391 2.65 18.02 13.37
CA PHE A 391 3.04 19.41 13.24
C PHE A 391 2.95 19.94 11.81
N ALA A 392 3.05 19.06 10.80
CA ALA A 392 2.83 19.42 9.41
C ALA A 392 1.36 19.73 9.13
N LEU A 393 0.46 18.81 9.47
CA LEU A 393 -0.97 18.92 9.16
C LEU A 393 -1.73 19.90 10.08
N THR A 394 -1.13 20.28 11.21
CA THR A 394 -1.60 21.39 12.05
C THR A 394 -0.93 22.73 11.71
N HIS A 395 -0.15 22.78 10.62
CA HIS A 395 0.54 23.98 10.12
C HIS A 395 1.58 24.60 11.08
N VAL A 396 2.09 23.85 12.03
CA VAL A 396 3.15 24.28 12.95
C VAL A 396 4.52 24.30 12.24
N ILE A 397 4.77 23.31 11.36
CA ILE A 397 6.00 23.28 10.55
C ILE A 397 5.86 24.25 9.35
N PRO A 398 6.77 25.21 9.17
CA PRO A 398 6.78 26.04 7.97
C PRO A 398 6.90 25.19 6.69
N PRO A 399 6.20 25.54 5.58
CA PRO A 399 6.15 24.74 4.34
C PRO A 399 7.53 24.30 3.82
N LYS A 400 8.54 25.17 3.90
CA LYS A 400 9.94 24.87 3.46
C LYS A 400 10.63 23.73 4.21
N PHE A 401 10.13 23.33 5.40
CA PHE A 401 10.66 22.21 6.19
C PHE A 401 9.78 20.98 6.13
N ASN A 402 8.59 21.08 5.48
CA ASN A 402 7.61 20.00 5.45
C ASN A 402 8.18 18.72 4.84
N PHE A 403 8.83 18.80 3.69
CA PHE A 403 9.43 17.62 3.01
C PHE A 403 10.45 16.90 3.91
N TRP A 404 11.19 17.63 4.75
CA TRP A 404 12.24 17.05 5.59
C TRP A 404 11.73 16.48 6.91
N PHE A 405 10.85 17.20 7.60
CA PHE A 405 10.47 16.85 8.97
C PHE A 405 8.98 16.58 9.15
N GLY A 406 8.16 16.96 8.18
CA GLY A 406 6.72 16.90 8.24
C GLY A 406 6.12 15.72 7.48
N HIS A 407 5.27 16.03 6.48
CA HIS A 407 4.50 15.09 5.70
C HIS A 407 4.83 15.21 4.21
N GLN A 408 5.20 14.11 3.56
CA GLN A 408 5.56 14.16 2.13
C GLN A 408 4.37 14.07 1.18
N GLY A 409 3.17 13.75 1.67
CA GLY A 409 1.97 13.70 0.85
C GLY A 409 1.83 12.46 -0.03
N TYR A 410 2.67 11.44 0.15
CA TYR A 410 2.63 10.21 -0.62
C TYR A 410 2.26 9.04 0.28
N GLU A 411 1.10 8.45 0.04
CA GLU A 411 0.58 7.30 0.77
C GLU A 411 1.64 6.19 0.90
N TYR A 412 1.81 5.64 2.09
CA TYR A 412 2.85 4.70 2.55
C TYR A 412 4.26 5.28 2.70
N LEU A 413 4.58 6.43 2.12
CA LEU A 413 5.85 7.13 2.26
C LEU A 413 5.67 8.53 2.88
N ASP A 414 4.69 8.67 3.75
CA ASP A 414 4.25 9.95 4.34
C ASP A 414 5.26 10.59 5.28
N LEU A 415 6.28 9.85 5.71
CA LEU A 415 7.27 10.34 6.65
C LEU A 415 8.14 11.43 6.02
N GLY A 416 8.47 12.48 6.77
CA GLY A 416 9.49 13.43 6.35
C GLY A 416 10.83 12.74 6.05
N ARG A 417 11.58 13.25 5.09
CA ARG A 417 12.85 12.68 4.60
C ARG A 417 13.85 12.36 5.72
N PHE A 418 13.92 13.18 6.75
CA PHE A 418 14.78 12.93 7.91
C PHE A 418 14.41 11.61 8.62
N TRP A 419 13.11 11.35 8.80
CA TRP A 419 12.64 10.13 9.45
C TRP A 419 12.82 8.90 8.56
N GLN A 420 12.67 9.05 7.24
CA GLN A 420 12.97 7.98 6.28
C GLN A 420 14.46 7.60 6.31
N LEU A 421 15.35 8.58 6.41
CA LEU A 421 16.79 8.33 6.55
C LEU A 421 17.12 7.61 7.86
N LEU A 422 16.51 8.02 8.98
CA LEU A 422 16.70 7.32 10.25
C LEU A 422 16.13 5.89 10.23
N LEU A 423 15.00 5.68 9.56
CA LEU A 423 14.43 4.34 9.35
C LEU A 423 15.39 3.48 8.53
N MET A 424 15.97 4.00 7.47
CA MET A 424 16.99 3.31 6.66
C MET A 424 18.21 2.92 7.51
N VAL A 425 18.71 3.84 8.33
CA VAL A 425 19.82 3.56 9.28
C VAL A 425 19.42 2.47 10.27
N GLY A 426 18.19 2.49 10.77
CA GLY A 426 17.65 1.44 11.65
C GLY A 426 17.60 0.06 10.98
N LEU A 427 17.16 -0.01 9.72
CA LEU A 427 17.15 -1.25 8.93
C LEU A 427 18.58 -1.78 8.67
N LEU A 428 19.53 -0.90 8.37
CA LEU A 428 20.93 -1.27 8.21
C LEU A 428 21.55 -1.76 9.54
N LEU A 429 21.18 -1.15 10.67
CA LEU A 429 21.61 -1.63 11.99
C LEU A 429 21.01 -3.01 12.28
N TRP A 430 19.73 -3.23 12.00
CA TRP A 430 19.12 -4.55 12.11
C TRP A 430 19.85 -5.57 11.25
N LEU A 431 20.08 -5.25 9.97
CA LEU A 431 20.83 -6.11 9.06
C LEU A 431 22.22 -6.46 9.61
N PHE A 432 22.94 -5.46 10.12
CA PHE A 432 24.24 -5.67 10.74
C PHE A 432 24.17 -6.64 11.93
N LEU A 433 23.19 -6.48 12.82
CA LEU A 433 22.98 -7.37 13.97
C LEU A 433 22.66 -8.81 13.54
N MET A 434 21.87 -8.97 12.46
CA MET A 434 21.55 -10.26 11.87
C MET A 434 22.77 -10.91 11.25
N LEU A 435 23.51 -10.19 10.42
CA LEU A 435 24.69 -10.73 9.73
C LEU A 435 25.79 -11.16 10.70
N ARG A 436 25.99 -10.45 11.81
CA ARG A 436 26.96 -10.85 12.84
C ARG A 436 26.70 -12.23 13.42
N CYS A 437 25.43 -12.60 13.57
CA CYS A 437 25.04 -13.93 14.02
C CYS A 437 25.12 -14.96 12.89
N THR A 438 24.51 -14.65 11.73
CA THR A 438 24.28 -15.65 10.68
C THR A 438 25.54 -15.98 9.86
N VAL A 439 26.42 -15.00 9.62
CA VAL A 439 27.66 -15.25 8.85
C VAL A 439 28.59 -16.24 9.54
N SER A 440 28.67 -16.22 10.87
CA SER A 440 29.47 -17.22 11.64
C SER A 440 28.91 -18.62 11.50
N ALA A 441 27.62 -18.79 11.34
CA ALA A 441 26.95 -20.08 11.20
C ALA A 441 27.34 -20.82 9.91
N PHE A 442 27.84 -20.13 8.87
CA PHE A 442 28.36 -20.80 7.67
C PHE A 442 29.59 -21.70 7.95
N LYS A 443 30.28 -21.46 9.06
CA LYS A 443 31.45 -22.25 9.50
C LYS A 443 31.05 -23.48 10.33
N GLU A 444 29.83 -23.50 10.87
CA GLU A 444 29.34 -24.56 11.73
C GLU A 444 29.03 -25.83 10.92
N LYS A 445 29.34 -27.00 11.51
CA LYS A 445 28.97 -28.30 10.94
C LYS A 445 27.50 -28.60 11.25
N GLY A 446 26.75 -29.10 10.26
CA GLY A 446 25.34 -29.48 10.44
C GLY A 446 24.32 -28.44 10.02
N VAL A 447 24.71 -27.17 9.84
CA VAL A 447 23.82 -26.12 9.32
C VAL A 447 23.61 -26.28 7.80
N ASP A 448 22.39 -26.15 7.34
CA ASP A 448 22.12 -26.09 5.89
C ASP A 448 22.58 -24.75 5.31
N LYS A 449 23.69 -24.79 4.59
CA LYS A 449 24.30 -23.60 4.00
C LYS A 449 23.46 -22.98 2.88
N ASN A 450 22.59 -23.75 2.21
CA ASN A 450 21.71 -23.22 1.16
C ASN A 450 20.51 -22.50 1.79
N LEU A 451 19.86 -23.13 2.79
CA LEU A 451 18.78 -22.48 3.52
C LEU A 451 19.28 -21.23 4.27
N LEU A 452 20.48 -21.31 4.85
CA LEU A 452 21.12 -20.14 5.47
C LEU A 452 21.43 -19.05 4.45
N ALA A 453 21.90 -19.39 3.25
CA ALA A 453 22.23 -18.42 2.21
C ALA A 453 20.99 -17.67 1.71
N ILE A 454 19.87 -18.36 1.46
CA ILE A 454 18.63 -17.69 1.06
C ILE A 454 18.06 -16.83 2.20
N PHE A 455 18.17 -17.28 3.44
CA PHE A 455 17.77 -16.47 4.60
C PHE A 455 18.62 -15.20 4.71
N VAL A 456 19.95 -15.30 4.56
CA VAL A 456 20.84 -14.13 4.55
C VAL A 456 20.54 -13.21 3.36
N ALA A 457 20.29 -13.75 2.17
CA ALA A 457 19.92 -12.96 1.00
C ALA A 457 18.61 -12.19 1.22
N SER A 458 17.60 -12.82 1.81
CA SER A 458 16.33 -12.16 2.14
C SER A 458 16.49 -11.06 3.19
N MET A 459 17.34 -11.26 4.20
CA MET A 459 17.68 -10.23 5.18
C MET A 459 18.34 -9.00 4.53
N VAL A 460 19.26 -9.24 3.58
CA VAL A 460 19.88 -8.15 2.81
C VAL A 460 18.81 -7.41 2.01
N GLY A 461 17.89 -8.14 1.38
CA GLY A 461 16.75 -7.55 0.68
C GLY A 461 15.93 -6.63 1.59
N VAL A 462 15.49 -7.13 2.75
CA VAL A 462 14.73 -6.33 3.74
C VAL A 462 15.53 -5.11 4.21
N GLY A 463 16.83 -5.27 4.49
CA GLY A 463 17.67 -4.19 5.01
C GLY A 463 18.01 -3.10 3.99
N VAL A 464 17.98 -3.39 2.68
CA VAL A 464 18.50 -2.47 1.64
C VAL A 464 17.39 -1.92 0.74
N PHE A 465 16.34 -2.69 0.41
CA PHE A 465 15.34 -2.30 -0.58
C PHE A 465 14.31 -1.26 -0.12
N TYR A 466 14.45 -0.72 1.08
CA TYR A 466 13.80 0.54 1.45
C TYR A 466 14.49 1.77 0.81
N ALA A 467 15.78 1.67 0.44
CA ALA A 467 16.57 2.77 -0.11
C ALA A 467 15.98 3.43 -1.37
N PRO A 468 15.31 2.71 -2.31
CA PRO A 468 14.62 3.33 -3.44
C PRO A 468 13.63 4.43 -3.05
N GLY A 469 12.97 4.33 -1.89
CA GLY A 469 12.13 5.39 -1.34
C GLY A 469 12.87 6.70 -1.02
N LEU A 470 14.20 6.72 -1.12
CA LEU A 470 15.03 7.91 -0.95
C LEU A 470 15.51 8.53 -2.28
N PHE A 471 15.17 7.92 -3.44
CA PHE A 471 15.72 8.32 -4.75
C PHE A 471 14.93 9.40 -5.47
N TYR A 472 13.91 9.96 -4.84
CA TYR A 472 13.17 11.12 -5.33
C TYR A 472 13.37 12.32 -4.40
N GLY A 473 13.19 13.54 -4.92
CA GLY A 473 13.24 14.79 -4.17
C GLY A 473 11.86 15.46 -4.11
N GLU A 474 11.78 16.59 -3.40
CA GLU A 474 10.56 17.38 -3.23
C GLU A 474 9.91 17.78 -4.56
N LYS A 475 10.72 18.09 -5.57
CA LYS A 475 10.27 18.55 -6.89
C LYS A 475 10.35 17.47 -7.96
N SER A 476 10.49 16.19 -7.58
CA SER A 476 10.45 15.11 -8.55
C SER A 476 9.06 15.01 -9.19
N PRO A 477 8.97 14.81 -10.52
CA PRO A 477 7.69 14.58 -11.18
C PRO A 477 6.94 13.40 -10.54
N ILE A 478 5.62 13.54 -10.38
CA ILE A 478 4.81 12.53 -9.68
C ILE A 478 4.94 11.13 -10.31
N ALA A 479 5.04 11.02 -11.64
CA ALA A 479 5.23 9.72 -12.32
C ALA A 479 6.57 9.05 -11.95
N VAL A 480 7.64 9.84 -11.76
CA VAL A 480 8.95 9.36 -11.32
C VAL A 480 8.90 8.96 -9.84
N MET A 481 8.24 9.79 -9.04
CA MET A 481 8.05 9.51 -7.62
C MET A 481 7.23 8.21 -7.43
N GLU A 482 6.16 8.02 -8.19
CA GLU A 482 5.35 6.79 -8.19
C GLU A 482 6.20 5.56 -8.50
N TYR A 483 7.10 5.62 -9.49
CA TYR A 483 8.01 4.51 -9.78
C TYR A 483 8.83 4.11 -8.56
N TRP A 484 9.45 5.07 -7.83
CA TRP A 484 10.24 4.77 -6.64
C TRP A 484 9.39 4.39 -5.42
N ARG A 485 8.18 4.95 -5.30
CA ARG A 485 7.23 4.59 -4.25
C ARG A 485 6.89 3.11 -4.30
N TRP A 486 6.62 2.58 -5.48
CA TRP A 486 6.23 1.18 -5.64
C TRP A 486 7.39 0.20 -5.49
N TRP A 487 8.62 0.65 -5.61
CA TRP A 487 9.77 -0.15 -5.15
C TRP A 487 9.73 -0.43 -3.64
N VAL A 488 9.16 0.47 -2.86
CA VAL A 488 8.97 0.28 -1.41
C VAL A 488 7.66 -0.44 -1.12
N VAL A 489 6.54 0.08 -1.61
CA VAL A 489 5.21 -0.42 -1.25
C VAL A 489 4.96 -1.83 -1.77
N HIS A 490 5.33 -2.13 -3.01
CA HIS A 490 5.16 -3.45 -3.59
C HIS A 490 6.44 -4.31 -3.42
N LEU A 491 7.56 -3.91 -3.99
CA LEU A 491 8.74 -4.79 -4.06
C LEU A 491 9.38 -5.05 -2.70
N TRP A 492 9.53 -4.04 -1.85
CA TRP A 492 10.09 -4.23 -0.51
C TRP A 492 9.12 -4.95 0.43
N VAL A 493 7.84 -4.54 0.47
CA VAL A 493 6.82 -5.13 1.34
C VAL A 493 6.38 -6.50 0.81
N GLU A 494 5.90 -6.59 -0.40
CA GLU A 494 5.31 -7.82 -0.93
C GLU A 494 6.37 -8.79 -1.47
N GLY A 495 7.49 -8.30 -2.01
CA GLY A 495 8.55 -9.15 -2.52
C GLY A 495 9.54 -9.59 -1.43
N PHE A 496 10.35 -8.68 -0.90
CA PHE A 496 11.47 -9.05 -0.02
C PHE A 496 11.05 -9.48 1.37
N PHE A 497 10.02 -8.87 1.97
CA PHE A 497 9.49 -9.36 3.24
C PHE A 497 8.83 -10.73 3.10
N GLU A 498 8.19 -11.04 1.97
CA GLU A 498 7.60 -12.36 1.75
C GLU A 498 8.68 -13.45 1.60
N VAL A 499 9.74 -13.21 0.85
CA VAL A 499 10.87 -14.13 0.75
C VAL A 499 11.54 -14.31 2.12
N PHE A 500 11.68 -13.23 2.90
CA PHE A 500 12.19 -13.31 4.27
C PHE A 500 11.28 -14.14 5.18
N ALA A 501 9.97 -13.91 5.12
CA ALA A 501 9.00 -14.67 5.89
C ALA A 501 9.03 -16.15 5.53
N THR A 502 9.04 -16.48 4.25
CA THR A 502 9.14 -17.86 3.74
C THR A 502 10.43 -18.54 4.23
N ALA A 503 11.56 -17.85 4.17
CA ALA A 503 12.83 -18.37 4.68
C ALA A 503 12.82 -18.54 6.21
N ALA A 504 12.25 -17.59 6.95
CA ALA A 504 12.11 -17.67 8.41
C ALA A 504 11.20 -18.84 8.81
N PHE A 505 10.07 -19.05 8.13
CA PHE A 505 9.22 -20.22 8.32
C PHE A 505 9.96 -21.53 8.08
N ALA A 506 10.65 -21.63 6.95
CA ALA A 506 11.41 -22.83 6.62
C ALA A 506 12.46 -23.15 7.70
N PHE A 507 13.12 -22.10 8.23
CA PHE A 507 14.05 -22.27 9.35
C PHE A 507 13.36 -22.71 10.63
N ILE A 508 12.24 -22.09 11.01
CA ILE A 508 11.48 -22.43 12.21
C ILE A 508 11.02 -23.88 12.13
N PHE A 509 10.36 -24.29 11.07
CA PHE A 509 9.77 -25.62 10.93
C PHE A 509 10.84 -26.71 10.76
N TYR A 510 11.95 -26.40 10.08
CA TYR A 510 13.09 -27.30 10.04
C TYR A 510 13.70 -27.52 11.44
N ASN A 511 13.92 -26.45 12.22
CA ASN A 511 14.49 -26.57 13.57
C ASN A 511 13.50 -27.20 14.56
N MET A 512 12.20 -27.14 14.34
CA MET A 512 11.18 -27.85 15.09
C MET A 512 11.07 -29.32 14.68
N GLY A 513 11.66 -29.70 13.55
CA GLY A 513 11.55 -31.06 13.01
C GLY A 513 10.23 -31.37 12.32
N PHE A 514 9.43 -30.35 11.97
CA PHE A 514 8.19 -30.53 11.21
C PHE A 514 8.42 -30.77 9.73
N VAL A 515 9.53 -30.27 9.19
CA VAL A 515 9.88 -30.36 7.78
C VAL A 515 11.31 -30.86 7.62
N ARG A 516 11.53 -31.72 6.62
CA ARG A 516 12.88 -32.21 6.28
C ARG A 516 13.72 -31.04 5.72
N ARG A 517 15.02 -31.13 5.99
CA ARG A 517 16.02 -30.19 5.49
C ARG A 517 15.97 -29.97 3.98
N SER A 518 15.88 -31.09 3.23
CA SER A 518 15.83 -31.04 1.75
C SER A 518 14.58 -30.32 1.23
N THR A 519 13.43 -30.59 1.84
CA THR A 519 12.15 -29.97 1.49
C THR A 519 12.17 -28.48 1.81
N ALA A 520 12.58 -28.11 3.02
CA ALA A 520 12.69 -26.69 3.42
C ALA A 520 13.56 -25.89 2.45
N THR A 521 14.74 -26.40 2.09
CA THR A 521 15.67 -25.71 1.19
C THR A 521 15.12 -25.60 -0.24
N ALA A 522 14.62 -26.71 -0.80
CA ALA A 522 14.11 -26.73 -2.18
C ALA A 522 12.88 -25.85 -2.34
N SER A 523 11.92 -25.94 -1.40
CA SER A 523 10.68 -25.15 -1.44
C SER A 523 10.97 -23.65 -1.30
N THR A 524 11.86 -23.26 -0.37
CA THR A 524 12.21 -21.84 -0.19
C THR A 524 12.88 -21.25 -1.42
N LEU A 525 13.84 -21.98 -2.03
CA LEU A 525 14.49 -21.49 -3.26
C LEU A 525 13.54 -21.42 -4.44
N ALA A 526 12.66 -22.41 -4.60
CA ALA A 526 11.66 -22.42 -5.66
C ALA A 526 10.63 -21.30 -5.46
N ALA A 527 10.10 -21.14 -4.25
CA ALA A 527 9.18 -20.07 -3.90
C ALA A 527 9.81 -18.69 -4.16
N ALA A 528 11.04 -18.45 -3.67
CA ALA A 528 11.75 -17.21 -3.92
C ALA A 528 11.91 -16.91 -5.43
N ALA A 529 12.25 -17.93 -6.25
CA ALA A 529 12.37 -17.74 -7.70
C ALA A 529 11.03 -17.36 -8.35
N ILE A 530 9.94 -18.02 -7.96
CA ILE A 530 8.61 -17.77 -8.53
C ILE A 530 8.07 -16.40 -8.09
N PHE A 531 8.16 -16.07 -6.79
CA PHE A 531 7.74 -14.76 -6.27
C PHE A 531 8.55 -13.61 -6.89
N MET A 532 9.85 -13.76 -7.03
CA MET A 532 10.68 -12.71 -7.67
C MET A 532 10.42 -12.61 -9.17
N LEU A 533 10.06 -13.70 -9.85
CA LEU A 533 9.68 -13.68 -11.27
C LEU A 533 8.39 -12.86 -11.47
N GLY A 534 7.39 -13.07 -10.66
CA GLY A 534 6.12 -12.32 -10.72
C GLY A 534 6.28 -10.91 -10.14
N GLY A 535 6.74 -10.80 -8.90
CA GLY A 535 6.71 -9.58 -8.12
C GLY A 535 7.62 -8.45 -8.59
N ILE A 536 8.85 -8.74 -9.10
CA ILE A 536 9.76 -7.67 -9.53
C ILE A 536 9.19 -6.92 -10.75
N PRO A 537 8.87 -7.53 -11.88
CA PRO A 537 8.23 -6.82 -12.99
C PRO A 537 6.76 -6.50 -12.72
N GLY A 538 6.09 -7.29 -11.86
CA GLY A 538 4.73 -7.06 -11.40
C GLY A 538 4.54 -5.69 -10.75
N THR A 539 5.58 -5.14 -10.10
CA THR A 539 5.59 -3.77 -9.55
C THR A 539 5.02 -2.72 -10.53
N LEU A 540 5.16 -2.93 -11.83
CA LEU A 540 4.67 -2.02 -12.86
C LEU A 540 3.14 -1.98 -12.99
N HIS A 541 2.39 -2.91 -12.37
CA HIS A 541 0.93 -2.87 -12.42
C HIS A 541 0.34 -1.65 -11.67
N HIS A 542 1.06 -1.09 -10.75
CA HIS A 542 0.68 0.16 -10.06
C HIS A 542 0.88 1.42 -10.91
N LEU A 543 1.53 1.31 -12.07
CA LEU A 543 1.91 2.45 -12.92
C LEU A 543 1.09 2.58 -14.20
N TYR A 544 0.03 1.80 -14.39
CA TYR A 544 -0.73 1.78 -15.65
C TYR A 544 -1.23 3.17 -16.07
N PHE A 545 -1.65 3.98 -15.09
CA PHE A 545 -2.35 5.24 -15.32
C PHE A 545 -1.68 6.47 -14.69
N SER A 546 -0.51 6.31 -14.10
CA SER A 546 0.24 7.39 -13.43
C SER A 546 1.29 8.07 -14.31
N GLY A 547 1.13 8.03 -15.63
CA GLY A 547 2.01 8.70 -16.57
C GLY A 547 3.12 7.81 -17.17
N SER A 548 3.11 6.49 -16.95
CA SER A 548 4.02 5.56 -17.61
C SER A 548 3.53 5.14 -18.99
N THR A 549 4.37 4.46 -19.76
CA THR A 549 4.03 3.98 -21.10
C THR A 549 3.12 2.75 -21.08
N SER A 550 2.48 2.44 -22.20
CA SER A 550 1.70 1.20 -22.40
C SER A 550 2.51 -0.08 -22.21
N ALA A 551 3.84 -0.04 -22.42
CA ALA A 551 4.73 -1.16 -22.14
C ALA A 551 4.74 -1.54 -20.63
N SER A 552 4.60 -0.56 -19.72
CA SER A 552 4.44 -0.85 -18.29
C SER A 552 3.17 -1.66 -18.00
N MET A 553 2.10 -1.39 -18.75
CA MET A 553 0.84 -2.13 -18.65
C MET A 553 1.02 -3.59 -19.10
N ALA A 554 1.70 -3.81 -20.23
CA ALA A 554 1.96 -5.14 -20.75
C ALA A 554 2.75 -6.01 -19.74
N ILE A 555 3.86 -5.48 -19.26
CA ILE A 555 4.75 -6.19 -18.33
C ILE A 555 4.05 -6.37 -16.97
N GLY A 556 3.51 -5.29 -16.41
CA GLY A 556 2.84 -5.33 -15.11
C GLY A 556 1.69 -6.34 -15.08
N ALA A 557 0.79 -6.34 -16.07
CA ALA A 557 -0.35 -7.23 -16.12
C ALA A 557 0.06 -8.72 -16.22
N CYS A 558 1.02 -9.03 -17.09
CA CYS A 558 1.45 -10.40 -17.34
C CYS A 558 2.19 -10.99 -16.12
N PHE A 559 3.13 -10.26 -15.54
CA PHE A 559 3.95 -10.78 -14.46
C PHE A 559 3.20 -10.79 -13.13
N SER A 560 2.35 -9.80 -12.86
CA SER A 560 1.52 -9.81 -11.66
C SER A 560 0.48 -10.95 -11.66
N ALA A 561 -0.04 -11.34 -12.83
CA ALA A 561 -0.88 -12.52 -12.94
C ALA A 561 -0.12 -13.82 -12.56
N LEU A 562 1.16 -13.92 -12.89
CA LEU A 562 2.00 -15.07 -12.52
C LEU A 562 2.34 -15.11 -11.03
N GLU A 563 2.33 -13.98 -10.34
CA GLU A 563 2.54 -13.88 -8.89
C GLU A 563 1.45 -14.60 -8.09
N VAL A 564 0.23 -14.63 -8.61
CA VAL A 564 -0.92 -15.32 -8.00
C VAL A 564 -0.85 -16.84 -8.14
N VAL A 565 -0.14 -17.36 -9.14
CA VAL A 565 -0.10 -18.80 -9.46
C VAL A 565 0.29 -19.68 -8.26
N PRO A 566 1.37 -19.42 -7.50
CA PRO A 566 1.75 -20.28 -6.37
C PRO A 566 0.72 -20.28 -5.24
N LEU A 567 -0.11 -19.23 -5.13
CA LEU A 567 -1.10 -19.09 -4.05
C LEU A 567 -2.21 -20.15 -4.11
N VAL A 568 -2.39 -20.81 -5.25
CA VAL A 568 -3.35 -21.92 -5.41
C VAL A 568 -3.05 -23.11 -4.49
N LEU A 569 -1.78 -23.27 -4.07
CA LEU A 569 -1.38 -24.38 -3.18
C LEU A 569 -1.62 -24.08 -1.68
N LEU A 570 -2.00 -22.86 -1.33
CA LEU A 570 -2.09 -22.40 0.06
C LEU A 570 -3.19 -23.11 0.88
N GLY A 571 -4.26 -23.57 0.24
CA GLY A 571 -5.27 -24.38 0.94
C GLY A 571 -4.68 -25.64 1.57
N ARG A 572 -3.70 -26.26 0.90
CA ARG A 572 -2.95 -27.40 1.44
C ARG A 572 -1.99 -26.98 2.55
N GLU A 573 -1.28 -25.89 2.40
CA GLU A 573 -0.41 -25.36 3.43
C GLU A 573 -1.17 -25.04 4.72
N ALA A 574 -2.36 -24.45 4.60
CA ALA A 574 -3.24 -24.21 5.73
C ALA A 574 -3.58 -25.51 6.48
N TYR A 575 -3.91 -26.59 5.74
CA TYR A 575 -4.17 -27.89 6.33
C TYR A 575 -2.91 -28.47 7.00
N GLU A 576 -1.75 -28.37 6.40
CA GLU A 576 -0.48 -28.84 6.96
C GLU A 576 -0.14 -28.07 8.26
N HIS A 577 -0.24 -26.74 8.28
CA HIS A 577 -0.02 -25.94 9.48
C HIS A 577 -1.01 -26.27 10.60
N TRP A 578 -2.28 -26.52 10.25
CA TRP A 578 -3.28 -26.96 11.21
C TRP A 578 -2.96 -28.35 11.77
N SER A 579 -2.47 -29.26 10.93
CA SER A 579 -2.14 -30.63 11.35
C SER A 579 -0.94 -30.68 12.31
N TYR A 580 0.05 -29.77 12.14
CA TYR A 580 1.27 -29.77 12.98
C TYR A 580 0.98 -29.64 14.48
N GLN A 581 -0.05 -28.91 14.87
CA GLN A 581 -0.43 -28.78 16.29
C GLN A 581 -0.87 -30.12 16.93
N HIS A 582 -1.26 -31.11 16.11
CA HIS A 582 -1.71 -32.42 16.57
C HIS A 582 -0.64 -33.49 16.55
N LEU A 583 0.56 -33.20 16.02
CA LEU A 583 1.63 -34.22 15.87
C LEU A 583 2.29 -34.59 17.17
N SER A 584 2.28 -33.75 18.20
CA SER A 584 2.90 -34.01 19.48
C SER A 584 2.32 -33.13 20.60
N GLU A 585 2.48 -33.56 21.86
CA GLU A 585 1.98 -32.79 23.02
C GLU A 585 2.67 -31.41 23.15
N TRP A 586 3.95 -31.31 22.79
CA TRP A 586 4.65 -30.02 22.82
C TRP A 586 4.19 -29.08 21.73
N ALA A 587 3.81 -29.58 20.55
CA ALA A 587 3.31 -28.77 19.44
C ALA A 587 1.96 -28.10 19.77
N LYS A 588 1.13 -28.74 20.61
CA LYS A 588 -0.13 -28.13 21.12
C LYS A 588 0.11 -26.82 21.86
N ARG A 589 1.29 -26.66 22.50
CA ARG A 589 1.67 -25.40 23.16
C ARG A 589 1.87 -24.24 22.19
N LEU A 590 2.11 -24.51 20.90
CA LEU A 590 2.27 -23.55 19.81
C LEU A 590 1.00 -23.38 18.98
N ARG A 591 -0.14 -23.88 19.43
CA ARG A 591 -1.40 -23.86 18.72
C ARG A 591 -1.71 -22.47 18.15
N TRP A 592 -1.61 -21.41 18.94
CA TRP A 592 -2.03 -20.09 18.52
C TRP A 592 -1.09 -19.42 17.49
N PRO A 593 0.23 -19.46 17.62
CA PRO A 593 1.11 -19.12 16.50
C PRO A 593 0.80 -19.89 15.21
N LEU A 594 0.60 -21.21 15.31
CA LEU A 594 0.27 -22.07 14.15
C LEU A 594 -1.09 -21.71 13.55
N MET A 595 -2.11 -21.39 14.37
CA MET A 595 -3.40 -20.92 13.88
C MET A 595 -3.31 -19.58 13.16
N CYS A 596 -2.44 -18.66 13.60
CA CYS A 596 -2.16 -17.44 12.86
C CYS A 596 -1.62 -17.77 11.45
N PHE A 597 -0.73 -18.76 11.32
CA PHE A 597 -0.19 -19.19 10.02
C PHE A 597 -1.25 -19.89 9.15
N VAL A 598 -2.23 -20.60 9.75
CA VAL A 598 -3.41 -21.09 9.03
C VAL A 598 -4.22 -19.92 8.46
N ALA A 599 -4.43 -18.88 9.26
CA ALA A 599 -5.11 -17.67 8.79
C ALA A 599 -4.33 -16.97 7.66
N VAL A 600 -3.00 -16.90 7.77
CA VAL A 600 -2.12 -16.38 6.69
C VAL A 600 -2.38 -17.11 5.38
N ALA A 601 -2.38 -18.45 5.38
CA ALA A 601 -2.59 -19.22 4.16
C ALA A 601 -3.99 -18.99 3.57
N PHE A 602 -5.03 -18.91 4.41
CA PHE A 602 -6.38 -18.58 3.97
C PHE A 602 -6.47 -17.19 3.33
N TRP A 603 -5.97 -16.16 4.04
CA TRP A 603 -6.04 -14.78 3.56
C TRP A 603 -5.12 -14.52 2.38
N ASN A 604 -4.01 -15.23 2.26
CA ASN A 604 -3.13 -15.13 1.10
C ASN A 604 -3.84 -15.64 -0.16
N MET A 605 -4.59 -16.75 -0.06
CA MET A 605 -5.39 -17.24 -1.19
C MET A 605 -6.53 -16.28 -1.56
N ILE A 606 -7.28 -15.76 -0.59
CA ILE A 606 -8.45 -14.91 -0.84
C ILE A 606 -8.03 -13.44 -1.02
N GLY A 607 -7.25 -12.89 -0.10
CA GLY A 607 -6.88 -11.47 -0.06
C GLY A 607 -5.87 -11.09 -1.12
N ALA A 608 -4.71 -11.75 -1.13
CA ALA A 608 -3.67 -11.49 -2.12
C ALA A 608 -3.99 -12.16 -3.46
N GLY A 609 -4.44 -13.41 -3.47
CA GLY A 609 -4.75 -14.16 -4.69
C GLY A 609 -6.02 -13.65 -5.38
N VAL A 610 -7.19 -13.91 -4.83
CA VAL A 610 -8.47 -13.61 -5.51
C VAL A 610 -8.69 -12.11 -5.63
N PHE A 611 -8.66 -11.37 -4.53
CA PHE A 611 -8.92 -9.92 -4.58
C PHE A 611 -7.81 -9.14 -5.28
N GLY A 612 -6.54 -9.53 -5.12
CA GLY A 612 -5.43 -8.95 -5.86
C GLY A 612 -5.59 -9.13 -7.37
N PHE A 613 -5.92 -10.36 -7.80
CA PHE A 613 -6.12 -10.60 -9.23
C PHE A 613 -7.36 -9.87 -9.79
N LEU A 614 -8.45 -9.75 -9.04
CA LEU A 614 -9.66 -9.05 -9.52
C LEU A 614 -9.42 -7.57 -9.84
N ILE A 615 -8.50 -6.91 -9.15
CA ILE A 615 -8.17 -5.49 -9.39
C ILE A 615 -7.01 -5.30 -10.37
N ASN A 616 -6.20 -6.32 -10.64
CA ASN A 616 -4.97 -6.21 -11.42
C ASN A 616 -5.12 -6.07 -12.94
N PRO A 617 -6.05 -6.79 -13.65
CA PRO A 617 -6.16 -6.65 -15.10
C PRO A 617 -6.39 -5.18 -15.48
N PRO A 618 -5.68 -4.64 -16.50
CA PRO A 618 -5.77 -3.23 -16.87
C PRO A 618 -7.20 -2.73 -17.12
N ILE A 619 -8.07 -3.54 -17.71
CA ILE A 619 -9.48 -3.16 -17.92
C ILE A 619 -10.23 -3.02 -16.60
N SER A 620 -9.98 -3.89 -15.64
CA SER A 620 -10.56 -3.81 -14.30
C SER A 620 -10.06 -2.55 -13.61
N LEU A 621 -8.74 -2.38 -13.52
CA LEU A 621 -8.12 -1.27 -12.82
C LEU A 621 -8.50 0.08 -13.43
N PHE A 622 -8.71 0.17 -14.75
CA PHE A 622 -9.15 1.39 -15.43
C PHE A 622 -10.41 2.00 -14.81
N TYR A 623 -11.36 1.16 -14.39
CA TYR A 623 -12.61 1.62 -13.80
C TYR A 623 -12.60 1.72 -12.27
N ILE A 624 -11.71 0.97 -11.61
CA ILE A 624 -11.75 0.82 -10.15
C ILE A 624 -10.54 1.40 -9.42
N GLN A 625 -9.54 1.92 -10.12
CA GLN A 625 -8.41 2.58 -9.47
C GLN A 625 -8.90 3.78 -8.64
N GLY A 626 -8.50 3.83 -7.36
CA GLY A 626 -8.95 4.86 -6.44
C GLY A 626 -10.37 4.65 -5.88
N LEU A 627 -10.91 3.43 -5.92
CA LEU A 627 -12.20 3.04 -5.32
C LEU A 627 -12.02 2.02 -4.18
N ASN A 628 -13.08 1.79 -3.40
CA ASN A 628 -13.04 0.89 -2.23
C ASN A 628 -12.73 -0.58 -2.56
N THR A 629 -12.76 -1.00 -3.81
CA THR A 629 -12.24 -2.32 -4.24
C THR A 629 -10.76 -2.49 -3.92
N THR A 630 -9.97 -1.43 -4.01
CA THR A 630 -8.56 -1.43 -3.58
C THR A 630 -8.45 -1.61 -2.07
N ALA A 631 -9.34 -0.99 -1.28
CA ALA A 631 -9.37 -1.16 0.18
C ALA A 631 -9.73 -2.60 0.60
N VAL A 632 -10.56 -3.32 -0.18
CA VAL A 632 -10.84 -4.76 0.03
C VAL A 632 -9.54 -5.56 -0.02
N HIS A 633 -8.78 -5.41 -1.11
CA HIS A 633 -7.48 -6.08 -1.27
C HIS A 633 -6.50 -5.68 -0.17
N ALA A 634 -6.37 -4.38 0.10
CA ALA A 634 -5.43 -3.86 1.10
C ALA A 634 -5.69 -4.44 2.50
N HIS A 635 -6.94 -4.45 2.99
CA HIS A 635 -7.25 -5.01 4.31
C HIS A 635 -7.07 -6.53 4.35
N ALA A 636 -7.51 -7.25 3.31
CA ALA A 636 -7.39 -8.69 3.23
C ALA A 636 -5.93 -9.16 3.12
N ALA A 637 -5.08 -8.45 2.38
CA ALA A 637 -3.68 -8.79 2.20
C ALA A 637 -2.81 -8.23 3.35
N LEU A 638 -2.87 -6.92 3.65
CA LEU A 638 -1.98 -6.34 4.66
C LEU A 638 -2.25 -6.89 6.06
N PHE A 639 -3.50 -6.93 6.51
CA PHE A 639 -3.79 -7.54 7.80
C PHE A 639 -3.93 -9.05 7.73
N GLY A 640 -4.72 -9.55 6.76
CA GLY A 640 -5.01 -10.99 6.66
C GLY A 640 -3.75 -11.83 6.43
N VAL A 641 -2.78 -11.34 5.67
CA VAL A 641 -1.50 -12.03 5.45
C VAL A 641 -0.44 -11.52 6.42
N TYR A 642 0.04 -10.30 6.20
CA TYR A 642 1.21 -9.79 6.94
C TYR A 642 0.91 -9.52 8.42
N GLY A 643 -0.33 -9.12 8.74
CA GLY A 643 -0.75 -8.92 10.12
C GLY A 643 -0.78 -10.22 10.91
N PHE A 644 -1.48 -11.27 10.42
CA PHE A 644 -1.47 -12.57 11.09
C PHE A 644 -0.07 -13.20 11.11
N LEU A 645 0.74 -12.97 10.09
CA LEU A 645 2.11 -13.44 10.05
C LEU A 645 2.97 -12.80 11.16
N ALA A 646 2.89 -11.49 11.31
CA ALA A 646 3.59 -10.77 12.37
C ALA A 646 3.10 -11.19 13.77
N LEU A 647 1.77 -11.33 13.95
CA LEU A 647 1.19 -11.86 15.20
C LEU A 647 1.66 -13.27 15.48
N GLY A 648 1.65 -14.16 14.48
CA GLY A 648 2.18 -15.53 14.62
C GLY A 648 3.63 -15.55 15.07
N PHE A 649 4.48 -14.73 14.46
CA PHE A 649 5.89 -14.61 14.83
C PHE A 649 6.08 -14.08 16.25
N VAL A 650 5.43 -13.00 16.64
CA VAL A 650 5.64 -12.44 17.99
C VAL A 650 5.04 -13.31 19.09
N LEU A 651 3.92 -14.00 18.83
CA LEU A 651 3.34 -14.96 19.76
C LEU A 651 4.26 -16.19 19.92
N LEU A 652 4.88 -16.65 18.82
CA LEU A 652 5.89 -17.71 18.85
C LEU A 652 7.11 -17.29 19.69
N VAL A 653 7.66 -16.11 19.42
CA VAL A 653 8.78 -15.55 20.19
C VAL A 653 8.41 -15.41 21.66
N ALA A 654 7.26 -14.83 21.98
CA ALA A 654 6.79 -14.70 23.37
C ALA A 654 6.72 -16.04 24.09
N ARG A 655 6.27 -17.08 23.39
CA ARG A 655 6.16 -18.44 23.95
C ARG A 655 7.52 -19.04 24.30
N TYR A 656 8.54 -18.81 23.46
CA TYR A 656 9.90 -19.28 23.76
C TYR A 656 10.60 -18.42 24.83
N LEU A 657 10.32 -17.11 24.87
CA LEU A 657 10.86 -16.24 25.91
C LEU A 657 10.33 -16.58 27.31
N LYS A 658 9.11 -17.13 27.40
CA LYS A 658 8.42 -17.46 28.64
C LYS A 658 7.86 -18.89 28.58
N PRO A 659 8.73 -19.93 28.68
CA PRO A 659 8.32 -21.33 28.47
C PRO A 659 7.31 -21.84 29.49
N ASN A 660 7.26 -21.27 30.71
CA ASN A 660 6.32 -21.64 31.76
C ASN A 660 4.96 -20.92 31.65
N ALA A 661 4.90 -19.81 30.92
CA ALA A 661 3.65 -19.11 30.67
C ALA A 661 2.80 -19.88 29.63
N GLN A 662 1.48 -19.90 29.83
CA GLN A 662 0.55 -20.54 28.91
C GLN A 662 -0.38 -19.51 28.29
N PHE A 663 -0.80 -19.76 27.06
CA PHE A 663 -1.88 -19.01 26.47
C PHE A 663 -3.20 -19.35 27.17
N ASP A 664 -4.01 -18.33 27.49
CA ASP A 664 -5.41 -18.53 27.86
C ASP A 664 -6.19 -18.90 26.61
N ASP A 665 -6.57 -20.17 26.51
CA ASP A 665 -7.24 -20.69 25.31
C ASP A 665 -8.56 -19.99 25.01
N LYS A 666 -9.33 -19.57 26.03
CA LYS A 666 -10.59 -18.85 25.82
C LYS A 666 -10.31 -17.48 25.23
N LEU A 667 -9.38 -16.73 25.83
CA LEU A 667 -9.04 -15.39 25.37
C LEU A 667 -8.46 -15.43 23.97
N MET A 668 -7.59 -16.38 23.64
CA MET A 668 -7.02 -16.54 22.32
C MET A 668 -8.05 -17.04 21.30
N THR A 669 -8.98 -17.90 21.67
CA THR A 669 -10.09 -18.31 20.80
C THR A 669 -10.91 -17.09 20.40
N TRP A 670 -11.33 -16.27 21.36
CA TRP A 670 -12.03 -15.04 21.06
C TRP A 670 -11.16 -14.09 20.20
N GLY A 671 -9.92 -13.85 20.58
CA GLY A 671 -9.01 -12.99 19.83
C GLY A 671 -8.89 -13.41 18.36
N PHE A 672 -8.62 -14.68 18.11
CA PHE A 672 -8.46 -15.22 16.76
C PHE A 672 -9.74 -15.12 15.91
N TRP A 673 -10.88 -15.56 16.45
CA TRP A 673 -12.14 -15.59 15.67
C TRP A 673 -12.75 -14.20 15.50
N LEU A 674 -12.60 -13.30 16.50
CA LEU A 674 -13.07 -11.92 16.35
C LEU A 674 -12.23 -11.15 15.32
N LEU A 675 -10.92 -11.36 15.25
CA LEU A 675 -10.09 -10.76 14.21
C LEU A 675 -10.48 -11.24 12.81
N ASN A 676 -10.63 -12.56 12.62
CA ASN A 676 -11.05 -13.12 11.32
C ASN A 676 -12.48 -12.72 10.98
N GLY A 677 -13.42 -12.84 11.92
CA GLY A 677 -14.82 -12.49 11.72
C GLY A 677 -15.05 -11.02 11.45
N GLY A 678 -14.34 -10.14 12.19
CA GLY A 678 -14.36 -8.70 11.96
C GLY A 678 -13.81 -8.33 10.58
N LEU A 679 -12.69 -8.93 10.16
CA LEU A 679 -12.10 -8.70 8.83
C LEU A 679 -13.04 -9.18 7.71
N VAL A 680 -13.61 -10.37 7.83
CA VAL A 680 -14.64 -10.87 6.88
C VAL A 680 -15.85 -9.92 6.85
N GLY A 681 -16.32 -9.48 8.02
CA GLY A 681 -17.43 -8.55 8.11
C GLY A 681 -17.15 -7.21 7.42
N MET A 682 -16.01 -6.58 7.71
CA MET A 682 -15.60 -5.34 7.04
C MET A 682 -15.61 -5.48 5.51
N ILE A 683 -15.03 -6.58 5.00
CA ILE A 683 -14.92 -6.83 3.57
C ILE A 683 -16.29 -7.12 2.97
N ALA A 684 -17.01 -8.11 3.48
CA ALA A 684 -18.22 -8.64 2.85
C ALA A 684 -19.44 -7.72 3.00
N ILE A 685 -19.53 -6.97 4.10
CA ILE A 685 -20.72 -6.16 4.40
C ILE A 685 -20.58 -4.73 3.89
N SER A 686 -19.36 -4.19 3.85
CA SER A 686 -19.13 -2.79 3.53
C SER A 686 -18.18 -2.59 2.36
N LEU A 687 -16.88 -2.87 2.51
CA LEU A 687 -15.87 -2.47 1.54
C LEU A 687 -16.14 -3.01 0.12
N LEU A 688 -16.47 -4.29 0.01
CA LEU A 688 -16.75 -4.92 -1.28
C LEU A 688 -18.07 -4.42 -1.91
N PRO A 689 -19.22 -4.38 -1.20
CA PRO A 689 -20.44 -3.81 -1.74
C PRO A 689 -20.28 -2.34 -2.16
N VAL A 690 -19.67 -1.50 -1.34
CA VAL A 690 -19.39 -0.09 -1.69
C VAL A 690 -18.52 -0.02 -2.93
N GLY A 691 -17.42 -0.81 -2.99
CA GLY A 691 -16.53 -0.84 -4.13
C GLY A 691 -17.21 -1.27 -5.43
N VAL A 692 -18.12 -2.25 -5.38
CA VAL A 692 -18.88 -2.71 -6.55
C VAL A 692 -19.85 -1.64 -7.04
N ILE A 693 -20.56 -0.96 -6.12
CA ILE A 693 -21.48 0.13 -6.48
C ILE A 693 -20.70 1.29 -7.09
N GLN A 694 -19.54 1.64 -6.53
CA GLN A 694 -18.64 2.65 -7.09
C GLN A 694 -18.11 2.25 -8.48
N ALA A 695 -17.72 0.97 -8.67
CA ALA A 695 -17.27 0.47 -9.97
C ALA A 695 -18.36 0.61 -11.04
N TYR A 696 -19.62 0.27 -10.70
CA TYR A 696 -20.75 0.46 -11.60
C TYR A 696 -20.95 1.94 -11.97
N ALA A 697 -20.88 2.85 -11.00
CA ALA A 697 -20.97 4.29 -11.23
C ALA A 697 -19.82 4.79 -12.11
N SER A 698 -18.59 4.34 -11.88
CA SER A 698 -17.42 4.69 -12.69
C SER A 698 -17.55 4.23 -14.14
N ILE A 699 -18.09 3.03 -14.38
CA ILE A 699 -18.33 2.50 -15.72
C ILE A 699 -19.40 3.30 -16.46
N THR A 700 -20.49 3.64 -15.78
CA THR A 700 -21.69 4.23 -16.41
C THR A 700 -21.61 5.74 -16.59
N HIS A 701 -20.98 6.47 -15.67
CA HIS A 701 -20.98 7.92 -15.63
C HIS A 701 -19.58 8.55 -15.70
N GLY A 702 -18.55 7.80 -15.35
CA GLY A 702 -17.18 8.29 -15.20
C GLY A 702 -16.67 8.20 -13.77
N LEU A 703 -15.35 8.23 -13.60
CA LEU A 703 -14.72 8.12 -12.29
C LEU A 703 -15.08 9.30 -11.37
N TRP A 704 -15.15 10.49 -11.93
CA TRP A 704 -15.53 11.71 -11.18
C TRP A 704 -16.83 11.53 -10.42
N TYR A 705 -17.85 10.89 -11.04
CA TYR A 705 -19.14 10.68 -10.41
C TYR A 705 -19.06 9.69 -9.25
N ALA A 706 -18.37 8.55 -9.43
CA ALA A 706 -18.16 7.55 -8.39
C ALA A 706 -17.43 8.09 -7.14
N ARG A 707 -16.85 9.28 -7.24
CA ARG A 707 -16.12 9.99 -6.17
C ARG A 707 -16.74 11.36 -5.84
N SER A 708 -17.88 11.71 -6.45
CA SER A 708 -18.58 12.96 -6.18
C SER A 708 -19.29 12.94 -4.82
N GLU A 709 -19.51 14.13 -4.25
CA GLU A 709 -20.28 14.29 -3.02
C GLU A 709 -21.68 13.69 -3.15
N GLU A 710 -22.39 13.99 -4.24
CA GLU A 710 -23.73 13.50 -4.53
C GLU A 710 -23.80 11.97 -4.48
N PHE A 711 -22.86 11.29 -5.10
CA PHE A 711 -22.81 9.82 -5.12
C PHE A 711 -22.42 9.24 -3.77
N LEU A 712 -21.38 9.78 -3.13
CA LEU A 712 -20.87 9.25 -1.85
C LEU A 712 -21.88 9.43 -0.70
N GLN A 713 -22.80 10.40 -0.79
CA GLN A 713 -23.84 10.63 0.21
C GLN A 713 -25.17 9.91 -0.09
N MET A 714 -25.21 9.01 -1.08
CA MET A 714 -26.39 8.16 -1.32
C MET A 714 -26.70 7.29 -0.09
N GLU A 715 -27.97 7.19 0.28
CA GLU A 715 -28.46 6.45 1.47
C GLU A 715 -27.92 5.02 1.55
N ILE A 716 -27.83 4.32 0.43
CA ILE A 716 -27.29 2.94 0.38
C ILE A 716 -25.81 2.89 0.78
N LEU A 717 -24.98 3.87 0.32
CA LEU A 717 -23.57 3.92 0.63
C LEU A 717 -23.35 4.34 2.09
N ASP A 718 -24.15 5.27 2.57
CA ASP A 718 -24.13 5.67 3.97
C ASP A 718 -24.50 4.51 4.89
N THR A 719 -25.58 3.78 4.58
CA THR A 719 -25.98 2.57 5.31
C THR A 719 -24.86 1.52 5.36
N LEU A 720 -24.21 1.24 4.22
CA LEU A 720 -23.13 0.26 4.15
C LEU A 720 -21.89 0.69 4.96
N ARG A 721 -21.60 1.98 5.03
CA ARG A 721 -20.53 2.52 5.87
C ARG A 721 -20.88 2.39 7.36
N TRP A 722 -22.12 2.71 7.76
CA TRP A 722 -22.56 2.55 9.14
C TRP A 722 -22.54 1.11 9.62
N VAL A 723 -23.04 0.16 8.82
CA VAL A 723 -23.06 -1.26 9.19
C VAL A 723 -21.66 -1.83 9.39
N ARG A 724 -20.65 -1.26 8.73
CA ARG A 724 -19.23 -1.59 8.95
C ARG A 724 -18.82 -1.44 10.40
N THR A 725 -19.35 -0.47 11.12
CA THR A 725 -19.03 -0.18 12.52
C THR A 725 -19.13 -1.44 13.42
N ALA A 726 -20.12 -2.30 13.16
CA ALA A 726 -20.25 -3.55 13.91
C ALA A 726 -19.06 -4.50 13.67
N ALA A 727 -18.59 -4.61 12.44
CA ALA A 727 -17.46 -5.44 12.07
C ALA A 727 -16.14 -4.84 12.62
N ASP A 728 -15.98 -3.52 12.59
CA ASP A 728 -14.84 -2.82 13.15
C ASP A 728 -14.74 -3.02 14.67
N LEU A 729 -15.85 -2.93 15.41
CA LEU A 729 -15.91 -3.19 16.86
C LEU A 729 -15.57 -4.65 17.19
N ILE A 730 -16.06 -5.61 16.41
CA ILE A 730 -15.70 -7.02 16.53
C ILE A 730 -14.19 -7.19 16.36
N PHE A 731 -13.61 -6.56 15.34
CA PHE A 731 -12.18 -6.62 15.06
C PHE A 731 -11.35 -5.99 16.20
N ILE A 732 -11.75 -4.82 16.72
CA ILE A 732 -11.12 -4.16 17.86
C ILE A 732 -11.14 -5.10 19.09
N GLY A 733 -12.26 -5.74 19.36
CA GLY A 733 -12.38 -6.72 20.45
C GLY A 733 -11.37 -7.86 20.31
N GLY A 734 -11.19 -8.36 19.08
CA GLY A 734 -10.18 -9.37 18.77
C GLY A 734 -8.74 -8.89 18.99
N ALA A 735 -8.43 -7.68 18.55
CA ALA A 735 -7.13 -7.05 18.76
C ALA A 735 -6.78 -6.89 20.23
N VAL A 736 -7.74 -6.41 21.02
CA VAL A 736 -7.60 -6.25 22.48
C VAL A 736 -7.36 -7.60 23.17
N CYS A 737 -8.08 -8.67 22.79
CA CYS A 737 -7.88 -10.00 23.35
C CYS A 737 -6.43 -10.51 23.11
N VAL A 738 -5.94 -10.40 21.88
CA VAL A 738 -4.57 -10.82 21.54
C VAL A 738 -3.53 -9.96 22.24
N ALA A 739 -3.76 -8.65 22.33
CA ALA A 739 -2.88 -7.71 23.01
C ALA A 739 -2.74 -8.01 24.51
N ILE A 740 -3.87 -8.24 25.18
CA ILE A 740 -3.89 -8.62 26.60
C ILE A 740 -3.10 -9.92 26.80
N GLN A 741 -3.31 -10.91 25.94
CA GLN A 741 -2.63 -12.19 26.08
C GLN A 741 -1.11 -12.09 25.85
N ALA A 742 -0.68 -11.41 24.79
CA ALA A 742 0.75 -11.21 24.53
C ALA A 742 1.42 -10.43 25.67
N THR A 743 0.78 -9.39 26.16
CA THR A 743 1.27 -8.57 27.29
C THR A 743 1.38 -9.42 28.57
N LYS A 744 0.34 -10.22 28.90
CA LYS A 744 0.37 -11.12 30.07
C LYS A 744 1.56 -12.10 30.01
N ILE A 745 1.85 -12.66 28.83
CA ILE A 745 2.98 -13.58 28.66
C ILE A 745 4.31 -12.85 28.88
N VAL A 746 4.52 -11.72 28.19
CA VAL A 746 5.79 -10.97 28.26
C VAL A 746 6.11 -10.53 29.69
N PHE A 747 5.11 -10.07 30.43
CA PHE A 747 5.28 -9.58 31.82
C PHE A 747 5.05 -10.66 32.88
N SER A 748 4.83 -11.94 32.50
CA SER A 748 4.73 -13.02 33.47
C SER A 748 6.05 -13.18 34.23
N ARG A 749 5.95 -13.39 35.54
CA ARG A 749 7.11 -13.70 36.39
C ARG A 749 7.57 -15.13 36.07
N ASP A 750 8.87 -15.33 35.91
CA ASP A 750 9.45 -16.68 35.89
C ASP A 750 9.29 -17.27 37.29
N LYS A 751 8.29 -18.14 37.48
CA LYS A 751 8.11 -18.93 38.70
C LYS A 751 9.03 -20.17 38.67
#